data_81bc71cd19d75bdc364188f2d498b8aa
#
_entry.id   81bc71cd19d75bdc364188f2d498b8aa
#
_cell.length_a   1.000
_cell.length_b   1.000
_cell.length_c   1.000
_cell.angle_alpha   90.00
_cell.angle_beta   90.00
_cell.angle_gamma   90.00
#
_symmetry.space_group_name_H-M   'P 1'
#
loop_
_entity.id
_entity.type
_entity.pdbx_description
1 polymer ?
#
loop_
_entity_poly.entity_id
_entity_poly.type
_entity_poly.pdbx_seq_one_letter_code
_entity_poly.pdbx_strand_id
1 'polypeptide(L)'
;MKFDHRFVLKTAASSHREYTADGVTMRLDFLRHMLRVSLRHEDTRLLPTWSVCPKGTECPWEGRDKLSLDGLETVSPKLREDRDSLFFALDGVEFTVEKRNFRITARTEQGILYRDRDGLAYNFQGELGDGSVHYTRREPEQRIFGLGDKCGPVNKNGMHFVLGAGDSMGFRAESSDPLYKQVPFYICENSAGSYGLYYDTYSQGSMDFGREHDNYFEPFNSTRFEEENLVFYLILGTTPEILQRFTALCGGNAPVPDWAFRYCGSTMEYTDAPDSDKRLRDFVRRCETEGIRAGGFYLSSGYTQIGDRRCVFHWNRDKIPSPEDLAAFFRSHGLELLPNVKPAFLTEHPLYDRIAEEGWFLHYADGQPARFPFWGGMASYLDFTHPGAIAFWKACVREQLIAKGYRNIWNDNNEYDVWDREVLAHGFGQELPARLIRPAFSFLMARASREACLEAGIKTPMNVSRCGIAGTPRVASTWTGDNLTDFRDLRWNHRQAMTLSLSGFGFFGQDIGGFSGPKPSEELFFRWLQYGLFTPRFVLHSWKPGEAATMPWLYPKRMDAVRRLFDLRERLLPYFSREMERCVREDQPLIYPVFLRQPDYDCESDCFFCGDTLLACPVFDEGASSVTVELPRIVALWRLRGEGKALPGGSHVTVPCSYLDEPVWFIPDGTELS
;
A
#
# COMPACT_ATOMS: atom_id res chain seq x y z
N MET A 1 30.84 7.50 4.34
CA MET A 1 32.22 7.33 3.82
C MET A 1 32.59 8.61 3.08
N LYS A 2 33.74 9.14 3.36
CA LYS A 2 34.33 10.23 2.58
C LYS A 2 35.18 9.56 1.51
N PHE A 3 34.87 9.79 0.25
CA PHE A 3 35.72 9.27 -0.84
C PHE A 3 37.06 9.98 -0.84
N ASP A 4 38.15 9.22 -0.77
CA ASP A 4 39.51 9.77 -0.75
C ASP A 4 39.95 10.18 -2.15
N HIS A 5 39.39 9.51 -3.17
CA HIS A 5 39.69 9.79 -4.58
C HIS A 5 38.48 10.37 -5.32
N ARG A 6 38.76 11.03 -6.42
CA ARG A 6 37.71 11.47 -7.35
C ARG A 6 37.19 10.31 -8.15
N PHE A 7 35.88 10.30 -8.39
CA PHE A 7 35.26 9.36 -9.32
C PHE A 7 35.79 9.56 -10.74
N VAL A 8 36.22 8.46 -11.34
CA VAL A 8 36.78 8.42 -12.70
C VAL A 8 35.77 7.72 -13.61
N LEU A 9 35.61 8.27 -14.83
CA LEU A 9 34.71 7.70 -15.83
C LEU A 9 35.13 6.26 -16.18
N LYS A 10 34.26 5.29 -16.00
CA LYS A 10 34.44 3.88 -16.34
C LYS A 10 33.74 3.52 -17.65
N THR A 11 32.49 3.96 -17.82
CA THR A 11 31.68 3.67 -18.99
C THR A 11 30.92 4.91 -19.45
N ALA A 12 30.93 5.14 -20.77
CA ALA A 12 30.18 6.22 -21.41
C ALA A 12 29.28 5.65 -22.50
N ALA A 13 27.97 5.64 -22.27
CA ALA A 13 26.95 5.33 -23.27
C ALA A 13 25.99 6.52 -23.40
N SER A 14 25.21 6.58 -24.48
CA SER A 14 24.26 7.68 -24.68
C SER A 14 23.18 7.73 -23.59
N SER A 15 22.77 6.56 -23.06
CA SER A 15 21.71 6.42 -22.07
C SER A 15 22.21 6.34 -20.62
N HIS A 16 23.52 6.23 -20.39
CA HIS A 16 24.07 6.15 -19.03
C HIS A 16 25.54 6.58 -18.94
N ARG A 17 25.97 6.85 -17.70
CA ARG A 17 27.37 7.07 -17.32
C ARG A 17 27.69 6.26 -16.09
N GLU A 18 28.87 5.62 -16.10
CA GLU A 18 29.41 4.94 -14.91
C GLU A 18 30.75 5.58 -14.52
N TYR A 19 30.92 5.77 -13.22
CA TYR A 19 32.13 6.31 -12.60
C TYR A 19 32.53 5.39 -11.45
N THR A 20 33.83 5.32 -11.15
CA THR A 20 34.32 4.50 -10.04
C THR A 20 35.30 5.30 -9.18
N ALA A 21 35.23 5.08 -7.87
CA ALA A 21 36.23 5.54 -6.90
C ALA A 21 36.15 4.64 -5.65
N ASP A 22 37.26 4.33 -5.03
CA ASP A 22 37.37 3.70 -3.71
C ASP A 22 36.48 2.43 -3.56
N GLY A 23 36.44 1.57 -4.58
CA GLY A 23 35.63 0.34 -4.59
C GLY A 23 34.13 0.54 -4.78
N VAL A 24 33.69 1.76 -5.07
CA VAL A 24 32.28 2.05 -5.36
C VAL A 24 32.12 2.44 -6.83
N THR A 25 31.17 1.80 -7.51
CA THR A 25 30.74 2.22 -8.86
C THR A 25 29.41 2.96 -8.74
N MET A 26 29.38 4.21 -9.23
CA MET A 26 28.16 4.95 -9.42
C MET A 26 27.74 4.94 -10.88
N ARG A 27 26.47 4.65 -11.12
CA ARG A 27 25.85 4.70 -12.43
C ARG A 27 24.66 5.65 -12.43
N LEU A 28 24.61 6.48 -13.47
CA LEU A 28 23.52 7.39 -13.78
C LEU A 28 22.83 6.91 -15.06
N ASP A 29 21.56 6.52 -14.99
CA ASP A 29 20.76 6.19 -16.17
C ASP A 29 19.81 7.35 -16.47
N PHE A 30 19.86 7.84 -17.70
CA PHE A 30 19.03 8.93 -18.18
C PHE A 30 17.73 8.37 -18.75
N LEU A 31 16.65 8.49 -17.98
CA LEU A 31 15.33 8.01 -18.35
C LEU A 31 14.42 9.20 -18.64
N ARG A 32 13.36 8.96 -19.44
CA ARG A 32 12.34 9.98 -19.66
C ARG A 32 11.68 10.32 -18.34
N HIS A 33 11.72 11.59 -17.95
CA HIS A 33 11.17 12.13 -16.69
C HIS A 33 11.83 11.60 -15.41
N MET A 34 12.95 10.89 -15.48
CA MET A 34 13.59 10.30 -14.30
C MET A 34 15.12 10.24 -14.47
N LEU A 35 15.81 10.35 -13.35
CA LEU A 35 17.22 9.97 -13.24
C LEU A 35 17.29 8.76 -12.29
N ARG A 36 17.73 7.59 -12.80
CA ARG A 36 18.08 6.48 -11.91
C ARG A 36 19.53 6.62 -11.49
N VAL A 37 19.77 6.52 -10.20
CA VAL A 37 21.10 6.56 -9.59
C VAL A 37 21.36 5.25 -8.88
N SER A 38 22.48 4.61 -9.14
CA SER A 38 22.92 3.44 -8.38
C SER A 38 24.34 3.61 -7.87
N LEU A 39 24.53 3.33 -6.57
CA LEU A 39 25.84 3.23 -5.94
C LEU A 39 26.03 1.77 -5.52
N ARG A 40 27.08 1.12 -6.06
CA ARG A 40 27.34 -0.29 -5.85
C ARG A 40 28.75 -0.50 -5.34
N HIS A 41 28.89 -1.25 -4.28
CA HIS A 41 30.17 -1.75 -3.83
C HIS A 41 30.65 -2.88 -4.75
N GLU A 42 31.94 -2.93 -5.07
CA GLU A 42 32.50 -3.95 -5.97
C GLU A 42 32.37 -5.37 -5.41
N ASP A 43 32.43 -5.52 -4.08
CA ASP A 43 32.40 -6.80 -3.38
C ASP A 43 30.98 -7.24 -2.95
N THR A 44 29.94 -6.44 -3.23
CA THR A 44 28.56 -6.76 -2.81
C THR A 44 27.65 -6.99 -4.00
N ARG A 45 26.76 -7.98 -3.84
CA ARG A 45 25.77 -8.31 -4.85
C ARG A 45 24.60 -7.34 -4.81
N LEU A 46 24.17 -6.87 -5.97
CA LEU A 46 22.91 -6.15 -6.11
C LEU A 46 21.73 -7.13 -6.05
N LEU A 47 20.81 -6.91 -5.13
CA LEU A 47 19.61 -7.73 -4.99
C LEU A 47 18.63 -7.46 -6.14
N PRO A 48 17.77 -8.44 -6.53
CA PRO A 48 16.75 -8.23 -7.55
C PRO A 48 15.65 -7.26 -7.08
N THR A 49 14.87 -6.76 -8.04
CA THR A 49 13.65 -5.98 -7.76
C THR A 49 12.39 -6.72 -8.22
N TRP A 50 11.37 -6.69 -7.36
CA TRP A 50 10.00 -7.09 -7.66
C TRP A 50 9.05 -5.88 -7.70
N SER A 51 9.50 -4.72 -7.27
CA SER A 51 8.73 -3.48 -7.32
C SER A 51 8.83 -2.77 -8.66
N VAL A 52 10.05 -2.57 -9.15
CA VAL A 52 10.29 -1.92 -10.44
C VAL A 52 10.04 -2.91 -11.57
N CYS A 53 8.84 -2.85 -12.08
CA CYS A 53 8.38 -3.63 -13.22
C CYS A 53 7.43 -2.77 -14.05
N PRO A 54 7.96 -1.96 -14.99
CA PRO A 54 7.17 -0.99 -15.72
C PRO A 54 5.94 -1.62 -16.37
N LYS A 55 4.84 -0.88 -16.39
CA LYS A 55 3.56 -1.36 -16.92
C LYS A 55 3.71 -1.92 -18.34
N GLY A 56 3.17 -3.11 -18.55
CA GLY A 56 3.30 -3.82 -19.82
C GLY A 56 4.56 -4.66 -19.97
N THR A 57 5.46 -4.69 -18.97
CA THR A 57 6.63 -5.57 -18.97
C THR A 57 6.39 -6.82 -18.14
N GLU A 58 7.12 -7.90 -18.46
CA GLU A 58 7.11 -9.12 -17.67
C GLU A 58 7.95 -8.91 -16.39
N CYS A 59 7.47 -9.42 -15.27
CA CYS A 59 8.20 -9.51 -14.02
C CYS A 59 8.50 -10.98 -13.73
N PRO A 60 9.74 -11.47 -13.93
CA PRO A 60 10.08 -12.85 -13.64
C PRO A 60 9.90 -13.15 -12.13
N TRP A 61 9.78 -14.43 -11.79
CA TRP A 61 9.65 -14.83 -10.38
C TRP A 61 10.91 -14.48 -9.58
N GLU A 62 12.07 -14.64 -10.19
CA GLU A 62 13.39 -14.33 -9.61
C GLU A 62 13.58 -12.82 -9.38
N GLY A 63 12.64 -12.01 -9.82
CA GLY A 63 12.77 -10.56 -9.85
C GLY A 63 13.55 -10.08 -11.08
N ARG A 64 13.63 -8.79 -11.22
CA ARG A 64 14.38 -8.11 -12.30
C ARG A 64 15.73 -7.64 -11.78
N ASP A 65 16.71 -7.57 -12.65
CA ASP A 65 17.93 -6.80 -12.37
C ASP A 65 17.55 -5.32 -12.15
N LYS A 66 17.93 -4.76 -11.01
CA LYS A 66 17.68 -3.34 -10.67
C LYS A 66 18.29 -2.37 -11.69
N LEU A 67 19.27 -2.80 -12.48
CA LEU A 67 19.91 -1.99 -13.53
C LEU A 67 19.33 -2.29 -14.92
N SER A 68 18.40 -3.21 -15.08
CA SER A 68 17.70 -3.43 -16.35
C SER A 68 17.05 -2.13 -16.85
N LEU A 69 17.13 -1.90 -18.14
CA LEU A 69 16.46 -0.80 -18.83
C LEU A 69 15.20 -1.26 -19.59
N ASP A 70 14.87 -2.56 -19.53
CA ASP A 70 13.72 -3.11 -20.24
C ASP A 70 12.41 -2.46 -19.76
N GLY A 71 11.62 -1.99 -20.71
CA GLY A 71 10.37 -1.27 -20.45
C GLY A 71 10.54 0.15 -19.91
N LEU A 72 11.78 0.63 -19.75
CA LEU A 72 12.09 2.01 -19.39
C LEU A 72 12.48 2.81 -20.65
N GLU A 73 11.85 3.96 -20.83
CA GLU A 73 12.19 4.85 -21.94
C GLU A 73 13.48 5.63 -21.61
N THR A 74 14.58 5.29 -22.32
CA THR A 74 15.86 5.97 -22.15
C THR A 74 15.93 7.22 -23.01
N VAL A 75 16.66 8.22 -22.54
CA VAL A 75 16.95 9.44 -23.29
C VAL A 75 18.47 9.68 -23.38
N SER A 76 18.90 10.50 -24.32
CA SER A 76 20.31 10.84 -24.55
C SER A 76 20.50 12.36 -24.38
N PRO A 77 20.61 12.85 -23.14
CA PRO A 77 20.78 14.26 -22.91
C PRO A 77 22.11 14.76 -23.47
N LYS A 78 22.15 16.04 -23.83
CA LYS A 78 23.43 16.70 -24.17
C LYS A 78 24.27 16.84 -22.92
N LEU A 79 25.41 16.16 -22.89
CA LEU A 79 26.30 16.15 -21.75
C LEU A 79 27.44 17.16 -21.96
N ARG A 80 27.77 17.89 -20.91
CA ARG A 80 29.01 18.66 -20.78
C ARG A 80 29.75 18.15 -19.55
N GLU A 81 31.00 17.82 -19.71
CA GLU A 81 31.82 17.25 -18.65
C GLU A 81 33.13 17.97 -18.55
N ASP A 82 33.56 18.34 -17.36
CA ASP A 82 34.87 18.85 -17.05
C ASP A 82 35.58 17.96 -16.01
N ARG A 83 36.71 18.46 -15.48
CA ARG A 83 37.50 17.72 -14.49
C ARG A 83 36.72 17.41 -13.23
N ASP A 84 35.82 18.30 -12.80
CA ASP A 84 35.22 18.29 -11.47
C ASP A 84 33.73 17.88 -11.49
N SER A 85 33.05 18.03 -12.63
CA SER A 85 31.61 17.89 -12.70
C SER A 85 31.13 17.36 -14.06
N LEU A 86 29.94 16.70 -14.00
CA LEU A 86 29.11 16.38 -15.16
C LEU A 86 27.86 17.26 -15.13
N PHE A 87 27.48 17.83 -16.27
CA PHE A 87 26.34 18.71 -16.47
C PHE A 87 25.44 18.15 -17.56
N PHE A 88 24.12 18.16 -17.32
CA PHE A 88 23.10 17.79 -18.29
C PHE A 88 21.74 18.37 -17.92
N ALA A 89 20.76 18.26 -18.81
CA ALA A 89 19.38 18.64 -18.52
C ALA A 89 18.44 17.49 -18.89
N LEU A 90 17.41 17.28 -18.05
CA LEU A 90 16.27 16.39 -18.30
C LEU A 90 14.99 17.20 -18.03
N ASP A 91 14.07 17.20 -19.00
CA ASP A 91 12.76 17.88 -18.87
C ASP A 91 12.83 19.35 -18.42
N GLY A 92 13.85 20.07 -18.87
CA GLY A 92 14.06 21.46 -18.47
C GLY A 92 14.69 21.66 -17.08
N VAL A 93 15.00 20.57 -16.36
CA VAL A 93 15.72 20.60 -15.10
C VAL A 93 17.22 20.42 -15.37
N GLU A 94 18.05 21.34 -14.90
CA GLU A 94 19.51 21.32 -15.05
C GLU A 94 20.14 20.51 -13.91
N PHE A 95 20.98 19.55 -14.27
CA PHE A 95 21.70 18.69 -13.33
C PHE A 95 23.19 19.01 -13.31
N THR A 96 23.75 19.03 -12.12
CA THR A 96 25.18 19.01 -11.86
C THR A 96 25.52 17.83 -10.96
N VAL A 97 26.49 17.01 -11.36
CA VAL A 97 27.00 15.89 -10.55
C VAL A 97 28.49 16.16 -10.28
N GLU A 98 28.83 16.36 -9.02
CA GLU A 98 30.22 16.63 -8.59
C GLU A 98 30.99 15.32 -8.46
N LYS A 99 32.12 15.17 -9.15
CA LYS A 99 32.90 13.91 -9.19
C LYS A 99 33.73 13.65 -7.92
N ARG A 100 33.79 14.57 -6.99
CA ARG A 100 34.57 14.39 -5.76
C ARG A 100 33.85 13.57 -4.71
N ASN A 101 32.56 13.81 -4.57
CA ASN A 101 31.72 13.21 -3.52
C ASN A 101 30.36 12.68 -4.06
N PHE A 102 30.22 12.71 -5.37
CA PHE A 102 29.04 12.33 -6.14
C PHE A 102 27.76 13.10 -5.79
N ARG A 103 27.89 14.30 -5.31
CA ARG A 103 26.75 15.14 -4.99
C ARG A 103 25.99 15.54 -6.23
N ILE A 104 24.69 15.28 -6.24
CA ILE A 104 23.77 15.65 -7.30
C ILE A 104 23.03 16.93 -6.89
N THR A 105 22.96 17.89 -7.80
CA THR A 105 22.13 19.08 -7.69
C THR A 105 21.24 19.18 -8.93
N ALA A 106 19.94 19.37 -8.75
CA ALA A 106 18.98 19.64 -9.82
C ALA A 106 18.38 21.03 -9.61
N ARG A 107 18.30 21.83 -10.69
CA ARG A 107 17.82 23.22 -10.67
C ARG A 107 16.74 23.43 -11.72
N THR A 108 15.75 24.24 -11.36
CA THR A 108 14.78 24.85 -12.28
C THR A 108 15.08 26.35 -12.39
N GLU A 109 14.32 27.06 -13.20
CA GLU A 109 14.36 28.53 -13.25
C GLU A 109 13.99 29.18 -11.91
N GLN A 110 13.18 28.48 -11.08
CA GLN A 110 12.74 28.95 -9.78
C GLN A 110 13.78 28.73 -8.66
N GLY A 111 14.77 27.85 -8.87
CA GLY A 111 15.82 27.62 -7.89
C GLY A 111 16.30 26.17 -7.79
N ILE A 112 16.74 25.77 -6.61
CA ILE A 112 17.21 24.40 -6.34
C ILE A 112 15.98 23.52 -6.09
N LEU A 113 15.69 22.63 -7.05
CA LEU A 113 14.65 21.63 -6.94
C LEU A 113 15.04 20.48 -6.00
N TYR A 114 16.24 19.94 -6.21
CA TYR A 114 16.80 18.84 -5.44
C TYR A 114 18.30 19.07 -5.23
N ARG A 115 18.79 18.69 -4.07
CA ARG A 115 20.25 18.68 -3.82
C ARG A 115 20.59 17.67 -2.72
N ASP A 116 21.63 16.87 -2.97
CA ASP A 116 22.28 16.11 -1.91
C ASP A 116 22.95 17.05 -0.90
N ARG A 117 23.05 16.62 0.36
CA ARG A 117 23.65 17.42 1.44
C ARG A 117 25.11 17.78 1.13
N ASP A 118 25.50 19.00 1.47
CA ASP A 118 26.89 19.44 1.39
C ASP A 118 27.79 18.61 2.32
N GLY A 119 28.97 18.30 1.88
CA GLY A 119 30.02 17.62 2.61
C GLY A 119 29.89 16.08 2.57
N LEU A 120 28.78 15.49 3.01
CA LEU A 120 28.55 14.06 3.02
C LEU A 120 27.15 13.75 2.51
N ALA A 121 27.03 13.35 1.24
CA ALA A 121 25.78 12.97 0.62
C ALA A 121 25.41 11.52 0.91
N TYR A 122 26.39 10.63 0.88
CA TYR A 122 26.22 9.19 1.07
C TYR A 122 27.15 8.67 2.17
N ASN A 123 26.65 7.77 3.01
CA ASN A 123 27.44 7.09 4.01
C ASN A 123 27.20 5.57 3.90
N PHE A 124 28.26 4.82 3.73
CA PHE A 124 28.27 3.36 3.73
C PHE A 124 29.13 2.90 4.91
N GLN A 125 28.68 1.89 5.66
CA GLN A 125 29.38 1.41 6.85
C GLN A 125 29.57 2.51 7.92
N GLY A 126 28.54 3.30 8.17
CA GLY A 126 28.57 4.39 9.15
C GLY A 126 28.54 3.92 10.60
N GLU A 127 28.51 4.84 11.55
CA GLU A 127 28.42 4.60 13.01
C GLU A 127 27.23 3.71 13.41
N LEU A 128 26.22 3.57 12.55
CA LEU A 128 25.00 2.81 12.80
C LEU A 128 25.06 1.35 12.31
N GLY A 129 26.24 0.86 11.90
CA GLY A 129 26.46 -0.51 11.42
C GLY A 129 26.49 -0.60 9.90
N ASP A 130 26.31 -1.82 9.38
CA ASP A 130 26.28 -2.10 7.94
C ASP A 130 25.07 -1.43 7.29
N GLY A 131 25.20 -1.12 5.98
CA GLY A 131 24.13 -0.56 5.19
C GLY A 131 24.49 0.77 4.51
N SER A 132 23.47 1.44 4.01
CA SER A 132 23.62 2.70 3.28
C SER A 132 22.77 3.82 3.89
N VAL A 133 23.31 5.03 3.83
CA VAL A 133 22.59 6.26 4.22
C VAL A 133 22.72 7.28 3.10
N HIS A 134 21.62 7.90 2.76
CA HIS A 134 21.53 9.00 1.82
C HIS A 134 21.01 10.25 2.53
N TYR A 135 21.71 11.38 2.36
CA TYR A 135 21.37 12.66 2.94
C TYR A 135 21.03 13.66 1.85
N THR A 136 19.85 14.25 1.93
CA THR A 136 19.41 15.31 1.03
C THR A 136 19.21 16.62 1.77
N ARG A 137 19.44 17.75 1.11
CA ARG A 137 19.15 19.07 1.68
C ARG A 137 17.67 19.17 2.02
N ARG A 138 17.35 19.74 3.18
CA ARG A 138 16.00 20.03 3.65
C ARG A 138 15.71 21.53 3.60
N GLU A 139 14.55 21.90 3.05
CA GLU A 139 13.98 23.22 3.21
C GLU A 139 12.92 23.19 4.34
N PRO A 140 12.91 24.18 5.26
CA PRO A 140 12.00 24.19 6.40
C PRO A 140 10.52 24.07 6.00
N GLU A 141 10.13 24.76 4.93
CA GLU A 141 8.75 24.83 4.43
C GLU A 141 8.42 23.75 3.38
N GLN A 142 9.30 22.76 3.18
CA GLN A 142 9.01 21.66 2.25
C GLN A 142 7.79 20.85 2.73
N ARG A 143 7.03 20.30 1.78
CA ARG A 143 5.96 19.32 2.06
C ARG A 143 6.42 17.95 1.57
N ILE A 144 6.16 16.91 2.36
CA ILE A 144 6.55 15.53 2.07
C ILE A 144 5.31 14.64 2.08
N PHE A 145 5.08 13.90 0.99
CA PHE A 145 3.92 13.04 0.83
C PHE A 145 4.33 11.62 0.40
N GLY A 146 3.51 10.61 0.70
CA GLY A 146 3.78 9.23 0.31
C GLY A 146 4.19 8.34 1.47
N LEU A 147 5.17 7.45 1.28
CA LEU A 147 5.68 6.44 2.22
C LEU A 147 4.77 5.22 2.45
N GLY A 148 3.72 5.04 1.64
CA GLY A 148 2.82 3.91 1.77
C GLY A 148 1.89 4.01 2.96
N ASP A 149 1.97 3.01 3.84
CA ASP A 149 1.10 2.87 5.00
C ASP A 149 1.74 3.53 6.23
N LYS A 150 1.59 4.84 6.36
CA LYS A 150 2.17 5.62 7.47
C LYS A 150 1.13 6.43 8.22
N CYS A 151 1.27 6.41 9.54
CA CYS A 151 0.43 7.18 10.47
C CYS A 151 0.72 8.68 10.44
N GLY A 152 -0.09 9.43 11.19
CA GLY A 152 0.05 10.87 11.40
C GLY A 152 -0.47 11.72 10.23
N PRO A 153 -0.09 13.00 10.17
CA PRO A 153 -0.55 13.95 9.17
C PRO A 153 -0.19 13.51 7.74
N VAL A 154 -0.89 14.05 6.74
CA VAL A 154 -0.61 13.76 5.32
C VAL A 154 0.76 14.30 4.94
N ASN A 155 1.09 15.52 5.38
CA ASN A 155 2.43 16.07 5.24
C ASN A 155 3.39 15.49 6.28
N LYS A 156 4.39 14.76 5.84
CA LYS A 156 5.38 14.05 6.68
C LYS A 156 6.61 14.90 7.07
N ASN A 157 6.68 16.18 6.67
CA ASN A 157 7.79 17.06 7.03
C ASN A 157 7.94 17.18 8.55
N GLY A 158 9.17 17.12 9.06
CA GLY A 158 9.47 17.16 10.49
C GLY A 158 9.24 15.83 11.23
N MET A 159 9.01 14.72 10.51
CA MET A 159 8.74 13.40 11.11
C MET A 159 9.86 12.41 10.82
N HIS A 160 9.88 11.33 11.60
CA HIS A 160 10.75 10.18 11.41
C HIS A 160 9.89 8.93 11.28
N PHE A 161 10.25 8.04 10.34
CA PHE A 161 9.55 6.79 10.08
C PHE A 161 10.49 5.61 9.97
N VAL A 162 10.10 4.50 10.57
CA VAL A 162 10.74 3.21 10.39
C VAL A 162 10.26 2.59 9.07
N LEU A 163 11.17 2.21 8.20
CA LEU A 163 10.88 1.42 7.01
C LEU A 163 10.95 -0.07 7.37
N GLY A 164 9.81 -0.71 7.33
CA GLY A 164 9.61 -2.10 7.67
C GLY A 164 8.11 -2.41 7.63
N ALA A 165 7.77 -3.68 7.58
CA ALA A 165 6.40 -4.16 7.74
C ALA A 165 6.33 -4.98 9.02
N GLY A 166 5.20 -4.93 9.72
CA GLY A 166 4.98 -5.70 10.94
C GLY A 166 3.49 -5.91 11.22
N ASP A 167 3.14 -6.93 11.99
CA ASP A 167 1.78 -7.13 12.48
C ASP A 167 1.48 -6.14 13.59
N SER A 168 0.94 -4.99 13.22
CA SER A 168 0.71 -3.83 14.10
C SER A 168 -0.71 -3.80 14.67
N MET A 169 -1.32 -4.95 14.94
CA MET A 169 -2.68 -5.02 15.49
C MET A 169 -2.85 -4.11 16.71
N GLY A 170 -3.92 -3.31 16.72
CA GLY A 170 -4.18 -2.34 17.80
C GLY A 170 -3.38 -1.04 17.68
N PHE A 171 -2.83 -0.78 16.48
CA PHE A 171 -2.12 0.46 16.19
C PHE A 171 -3.01 1.70 16.37
N ARG A 172 -2.37 2.82 16.65
CA ARG A 172 -2.98 4.16 16.61
C ARG A 172 -2.62 4.84 15.30
N ALA A 173 -3.59 5.10 14.44
CA ALA A 173 -3.36 5.72 13.13
C ALA A 173 -2.76 7.14 13.20
N GLU A 174 -2.75 7.77 14.36
CA GLU A 174 -2.08 9.03 14.61
C GLU A 174 -0.56 8.93 14.75
N SER A 175 -0.04 7.84 15.34
CA SER A 175 1.34 7.84 15.82
C SER A 175 2.11 6.52 15.74
N SER A 176 1.43 5.39 15.47
CA SER A 176 2.11 4.10 15.43
C SER A 176 2.95 3.92 14.17
N ASP A 177 4.17 3.37 14.33
CA ASP A 177 5.10 3.08 13.26
C ASP A 177 6.09 1.98 13.69
N PRO A 178 6.45 1.00 12.85
CA PRO A 178 5.93 0.76 11.51
C PRO A 178 4.52 0.17 11.48
N LEU A 179 3.87 0.23 10.31
CA LEU A 179 2.62 -0.45 10.01
C LEU A 179 2.85 -1.64 9.04
N TYR A 180 1.85 -1.97 8.23
CA TYR A 180 1.83 -3.22 7.45
C TYR A 180 2.58 -3.17 6.13
N LYS A 181 2.89 -1.99 5.58
CA LYS A 181 3.46 -1.84 4.23
C LYS A 181 4.76 -1.06 4.21
N GLN A 182 5.66 -1.46 3.34
CA GLN A 182 6.92 -0.74 3.10
C GLN A 182 6.98 -0.22 1.67
N VAL A 183 6.84 1.09 1.51
CA VAL A 183 6.97 1.79 0.23
C VAL A 183 7.94 2.95 0.40
N PRO A 184 9.23 2.78 0.12
CA PRO A 184 10.24 3.81 0.31
C PRO A 184 10.22 4.83 -0.84
N PHE A 185 9.05 5.45 -1.02
CA PHE A 185 8.75 6.49 -2.01
C PHE A 185 8.14 7.70 -1.34
N TYR A 186 8.66 8.86 -1.66
CA TYR A 186 8.04 10.12 -1.26
C TYR A 186 8.10 11.18 -2.36
N ILE A 187 7.16 12.11 -2.32
CA ILE A 187 7.13 13.32 -3.13
C ILE A 187 7.50 14.48 -2.23
N CYS A 188 8.47 15.27 -2.64
CA CYS A 188 8.85 16.52 -1.99
C CYS A 188 8.39 17.70 -2.84
N GLU A 189 7.71 18.63 -2.22
CA GLU A 189 7.38 19.93 -2.79
C GLU A 189 8.14 21.02 -2.04
N ASN A 190 8.79 21.90 -2.77
CA ASN A 190 9.50 23.06 -2.24
C ASN A 190 9.26 24.30 -3.10
N SER A 191 9.97 25.40 -2.82
CA SER A 191 9.83 26.67 -3.53
C SER A 191 10.18 26.62 -5.03
N ALA A 192 10.95 25.60 -5.45
CA ALA A 192 11.39 25.44 -6.84
C ALA A 192 10.56 24.43 -7.65
N GLY A 193 9.62 23.73 -7.02
CA GLY A 193 8.75 22.75 -7.65
C GLY A 193 8.59 21.45 -6.87
N SER A 194 8.34 20.36 -7.58
CA SER A 194 8.14 19.03 -6.99
C SER A 194 9.11 18.02 -7.59
N TYR A 195 9.53 17.05 -6.78
CA TYR A 195 10.25 15.86 -7.22
C TYR A 195 9.83 14.65 -6.39
N GLY A 196 9.93 13.45 -6.97
CA GLY A 196 9.76 12.18 -6.26
C GLY A 196 11.11 11.52 -6.02
N LEU A 197 11.26 10.88 -4.85
CA LEU A 197 12.36 9.95 -4.60
C LEU A 197 11.78 8.57 -4.28
N TYR A 198 12.20 7.57 -5.05
CA TYR A 198 11.88 6.18 -4.80
C TYR A 198 13.17 5.37 -4.65
N TYR A 199 13.31 4.67 -3.53
CA TYR A 199 14.45 3.78 -3.25
C TYR A 199 14.03 2.34 -3.52
N ASP A 200 14.71 1.69 -4.46
CA ASP A 200 14.42 0.31 -4.86
C ASP A 200 15.11 -0.68 -3.92
N THR A 201 14.57 -0.82 -2.72
CA THR A 201 15.06 -1.75 -1.68
C THR A 201 13.91 -2.29 -0.83
N TYR A 202 14.11 -3.46 -0.24
CA TYR A 202 13.18 -4.12 0.69
C TYR A 202 13.76 -4.24 2.10
N SER A 203 15.04 -3.89 2.28
CA SER A 203 15.67 -3.97 3.59
C SER A 203 15.01 -3.02 4.58
N GLN A 204 15.10 -3.35 5.85
CA GLN A 204 14.69 -2.44 6.91
C GLN A 204 15.50 -1.14 6.84
N GLY A 205 14.93 -0.08 7.36
CA GLY A 205 15.58 1.22 7.38
C GLY A 205 14.74 2.28 8.07
N SER A 206 15.05 3.53 7.76
CA SER A 206 14.28 4.67 8.26
C SER A 206 14.38 5.86 7.31
N MET A 207 13.37 6.72 7.38
CA MET A 207 13.39 8.04 6.75
C MET A 207 13.13 9.11 7.79
N ASP A 208 14.01 10.10 7.84
CA ASP A 208 13.91 11.26 8.71
C ASP A 208 13.80 12.55 7.88
N PHE A 209 12.76 13.32 8.15
CA PHE A 209 12.45 14.55 7.44
C PHE A 209 12.68 15.79 8.31
N GLY A 210 13.79 15.78 9.09
CA GLY A 210 14.24 16.91 9.89
C GLY A 210 14.05 16.79 11.39
N ARG A 211 13.84 15.57 11.94
CA ARG A 211 14.01 15.29 13.36
C ARG A 211 15.48 15.11 13.75
N GLU A 212 16.25 14.48 12.86
CA GLU A 212 17.69 14.39 13.05
C GLU A 212 18.30 15.77 12.83
N HIS A 213 19.14 16.19 13.76
CA HIS A 213 19.74 17.52 13.76
C HIS A 213 21.25 17.43 14.00
N ASP A 214 22.01 18.12 13.16
CA ASP A 214 23.46 18.25 13.31
C ASP A 214 23.86 19.72 13.17
N ASN A 215 24.63 20.22 14.11
CA ASN A 215 25.03 21.63 14.16
C ASN A 215 26.09 22.01 13.11
N TYR A 216 26.73 21.01 12.47
CA TYR A 216 27.81 21.22 11.51
C TYR A 216 27.36 21.16 10.06
N PHE A 217 26.14 20.71 9.81
CA PHE A 217 25.58 20.60 8.47
C PHE A 217 24.36 21.51 8.30
N GLU A 218 24.07 21.89 7.06
CA GLU A 218 22.78 22.49 6.72
C GLU A 218 21.62 21.52 7.07
N PRO A 219 20.38 22.01 7.28
CA PRO A 219 19.23 21.16 7.49
C PRO A 219 19.10 20.10 6.40
N PHE A 220 18.84 18.83 6.79
CA PHE A 220 18.84 17.70 5.88
C PHE A 220 17.68 16.74 6.18
N ASN A 221 17.33 15.93 5.20
CA ASN A 221 16.61 14.69 5.37
C ASN A 221 17.60 13.52 5.31
N SER A 222 17.35 12.44 6.03
CA SER A 222 18.16 11.22 5.93
C SER A 222 17.32 10.01 5.61
N THR A 223 17.84 9.13 4.76
CA THR A 223 17.24 7.83 4.44
C THR A 223 18.28 6.75 4.68
N ARG A 224 17.93 5.73 5.47
CA ARG A 224 18.84 4.67 5.91
C ARG A 224 18.28 3.31 5.53
N PHE A 225 19.14 2.39 5.11
CA PHE A 225 18.79 1.00 4.79
C PHE A 225 19.85 0.04 5.31
N GLU A 226 19.45 -1.20 5.61
CA GLU A 226 20.41 -2.29 5.91
C GLU A 226 21.11 -2.81 4.64
N GLU A 227 20.53 -2.61 3.45
CA GLU A 227 21.19 -2.94 2.18
C GLU A 227 22.36 -1.98 1.92
N GLU A 228 23.52 -2.52 1.59
CA GLU A 228 24.74 -1.74 1.35
C GLU A 228 24.71 -1.02 0.01
N ASN A 229 24.13 -1.64 -1.02
CA ASN A 229 23.95 -1.01 -2.32
C ASN A 229 22.73 -0.08 -2.29
N LEU A 230 22.84 1.05 -2.98
CA LEU A 230 21.77 2.04 -3.05
C LEU A 230 21.34 2.23 -4.50
N VAL A 231 20.05 2.00 -4.78
CA VAL A 231 19.44 2.31 -6.06
C VAL A 231 18.22 3.18 -5.81
N PHE A 232 18.18 4.36 -6.43
CA PHE A 232 17.02 5.24 -6.33
C PHE A 232 16.67 5.92 -7.65
N TYR A 233 15.44 6.36 -7.74
CA TYR A 233 14.88 7.10 -8.85
C TYR A 233 14.51 8.50 -8.39
N LEU A 234 15.09 9.51 -9.03
CA LEU A 234 14.66 10.89 -8.91
C LEU A 234 13.66 11.16 -10.04
N ILE A 235 12.39 11.32 -9.69
CA ILE A 235 11.27 11.45 -10.62
C ILE A 235 10.89 12.93 -10.72
N LEU A 236 10.86 13.46 -11.93
CA LEU A 236 10.58 14.87 -12.21
C LEU A 236 9.12 15.08 -12.57
N GLY A 237 8.60 16.27 -12.33
CA GLY A 237 7.24 16.68 -12.72
C GLY A 237 6.48 17.40 -11.63
N THR A 238 5.19 17.64 -11.85
CA THR A 238 4.23 18.05 -10.84
C THR A 238 3.87 16.87 -9.93
N THR A 239 3.33 17.13 -8.75
CA THR A 239 2.94 16.09 -7.79
C THR A 239 2.04 14.98 -8.40
N PRO A 240 0.98 15.30 -9.19
CA PRO A 240 0.19 14.26 -9.88
C PRO A 240 0.99 13.46 -10.91
N GLU A 241 1.86 14.13 -11.70
CA GLU A 241 2.68 13.44 -12.70
C GLU A 241 3.73 12.53 -12.07
N ILE A 242 4.33 12.95 -10.95
CA ILE A 242 5.28 12.13 -10.19
C ILE A 242 4.60 10.87 -9.69
N LEU A 243 3.40 10.99 -9.09
CA LEU A 243 2.63 9.86 -8.62
C LEU A 243 2.26 8.91 -9.76
N GLN A 244 1.82 9.43 -10.89
CA GLN A 244 1.51 8.64 -12.09
C GLN A 244 2.73 7.88 -12.61
N ARG A 245 3.87 8.57 -12.75
CA ARG A 245 5.14 7.98 -13.22
C ARG A 245 5.64 6.89 -12.27
N PHE A 246 5.55 7.13 -10.97
CA PHE A 246 5.88 6.12 -9.96
C PHE A 246 4.95 4.90 -10.05
N THR A 247 3.65 5.11 -10.16
CA THR A 247 2.66 4.03 -10.28
C THR A 247 2.93 3.20 -11.54
N ALA A 248 3.17 3.83 -12.68
CA ALA A 248 3.52 3.16 -13.94
C ALA A 248 4.86 2.40 -13.85
N LEU A 249 5.87 2.97 -13.19
CA LEU A 249 7.18 2.33 -12.92
C LEU A 249 7.02 1.03 -12.14
N CYS A 250 6.06 0.99 -11.20
CA CYS A 250 5.77 -0.17 -10.35
C CYS A 250 4.70 -1.12 -10.95
N GLY A 251 4.29 -0.92 -12.22
CA GLY A 251 3.41 -1.82 -12.94
C GLY A 251 1.92 -1.50 -12.89
N GLY A 252 1.54 -0.38 -12.28
CA GLY A 252 0.15 0.09 -12.20
C GLY A 252 -0.71 -0.69 -11.19
N ASN A 253 -2.02 -0.51 -11.30
CA ASN A 253 -3.02 -1.18 -10.48
C ASN A 253 -3.70 -2.32 -11.26
N ALA A 254 -3.97 -3.45 -10.59
CA ALA A 254 -4.78 -4.52 -11.16
C ALA A 254 -6.26 -4.12 -11.20
N PRO A 255 -7.03 -4.57 -12.21
CA PRO A 255 -8.47 -4.44 -12.20
C PRO A 255 -9.09 -5.27 -11.07
N VAL A 256 -10.19 -4.78 -10.53
CA VAL A 256 -11.00 -5.46 -9.51
C VAL A 256 -12.41 -5.74 -10.06
N PRO A 257 -13.12 -6.79 -9.58
CA PRO A 257 -14.47 -7.08 -10.06
C PRO A 257 -15.49 -6.09 -9.47
N ASP A 258 -16.55 -5.77 -10.22
CA ASP A 258 -17.57 -4.78 -9.84
C ASP A 258 -18.23 -5.07 -8.50
N TRP A 259 -18.45 -6.35 -8.16
CA TRP A 259 -19.05 -6.71 -6.88
C TRP A 259 -18.20 -6.27 -5.67
N ALA A 260 -16.87 -6.07 -5.84
CA ALA A 260 -15.97 -5.66 -4.77
C ALA A 260 -16.24 -4.22 -4.28
N PHE A 261 -16.92 -3.40 -5.08
CA PHE A 261 -17.36 -2.06 -4.68
C PHE A 261 -18.63 -2.08 -3.83
N ARG A 262 -19.39 -3.17 -3.85
CA ARG A 262 -20.53 -3.34 -2.95
C ARG A 262 -20.09 -3.55 -1.52
N TYR A 263 -21.05 -3.43 -0.63
CA TYR A 263 -20.85 -3.84 0.74
C TYR A 263 -20.39 -5.29 0.83
N CYS A 264 -19.34 -5.53 1.59
CA CYS A 264 -18.94 -6.87 1.98
C CYS A 264 -18.97 -6.99 3.51
N GLY A 265 -19.52 -8.12 4.00
CA GLY A 265 -19.47 -8.46 5.40
C GLY A 265 -18.13 -9.10 5.77
N SER A 266 -17.77 -8.99 7.04
CA SER A 266 -16.70 -9.77 7.65
C SER A 266 -16.81 -9.68 9.18
N THR A 267 -16.58 -10.79 9.85
CA THR A 267 -16.38 -10.79 11.31
C THR A 267 -15.76 -12.10 11.77
N MET A 268 -14.86 -12.02 12.73
CA MET A 268 -14.32 -13.21 13.38
C MET A 268 -15.39 -13.94 14.18
N GLU A 269 -16.36 -13.23 14.75
CA GLU A 269 -17.47 -13.82 15.51
C GLU A 269 -18.22 -14.91 14.74
N TYR A 270 -18.46 -14.75 13.42
CA TYR A 270 -19.16 -15.75 12.63
C TYR A 270 -18.27 -16.94 12.25
N THR A 271 -17.01 -16.69 11.94
CA THR A 271 -16.09 -17.75 11.50
C THR A 271 -15.50 -18.54 12.66
N ASP A 272 -15.41 -17.94 13.85
CA ASP A 272 -14.95 -18.61 15.08
C ASP A 272 -16.06 -19.44 15.74
N ALA A 273 -17.32 -19.13 15.47
CA ALA A 273 -18.47 -19.83 16.06
C ALA A 273 -18.51 -21.31 15.68
N PRO A 274 -18.98 -22.19 16.59
CA PRO A 274 -19.16 -23.61 16.27
C PRO A 274 -20.22 -23.85 15.19
N ASP A 275 -21.19 -22.95 15.03
CA ASP A 275 -22.24 -22.96 14.02
C ASP A 275 -21.97 -22.03 12.84
N SER A 276 -20.71 -21.88 12.45
CA SER A 276 -20.23 -20.92 11.44
C SER A 276 -20.99 -21.00 10.11
N ASP A 277 -21.20 -22.20 9.54
CA ASP A 277 -21.98 -22.39 8.30
C ASP A 277 -23.39 -21.79 8.41
N LYS A 278 -24.08 -22.03 9.53
CA LYS A 278 -25.42 -21.48 9.77
C LYS A 278 -25.37 -19.95 9.82
N ARG A 279 -24.43 -19.35 10.58
CA ARG A 279 -24.32 -17.89 10.73
C ARG A 279 -24.00 -17.20 9.40
N LEU A 280 -23.15 -17.81 8.58
CA LEU A 280 -22.83 -17.31 7.25
C LEU A 280 -24.03 -17.34 6.30
N ARG A 281 -24.82 -18.42 6.32
CA ARG A 281 -26.07 -18.48 5.54
C ARG A 281 -27.12 -17.51 6.07
N ASP A 282 -27.23 -17.36 7.38
CA ASP A 282 -28.14 -16.39 8.00
C ASP A 282 -27.75 -14.95 7.69
N PHE A 283 -26.46 -14.66 7.53
CA PHE A 283 -25.99 -13.36 7.02
C PHE A 283 -26.59 -13.03 5.66
N VAL A 284 -26.54 -13.98 4.71
CA VAL A 284 -27.10 -13.78 3.36
C VAL A 284 -28.60 -13.52 3.43
N ARG A 285 -29.35 -14.41 4.13
CA ARG A 285 -30.82 -14.29 4.30
C ARG A 285 -31.19 -12.96 4.96
N ARG A 286 -30.38 -12.52 5.93
CA ARG A 286 -30.65 -11.27 6.63
C ARG A 286 -30.40 -10.07 5.74
N CYS A 287 -29.35 -10.09 4.92
CA CYS A 287 -29.13 -9.05 3.89
C CYS A 287 -30.38 -8.93 2.98
N GLU A 288 -30.92 -10.05 2.50
CA GLU A 288 -32.13 -10.05 1.66
C GLU A 288 -33.34 -9.49 2.41
N THR A 289 -33.60 -9.97 3.63
CA THR A 289 -34.73 -9.53 4.46
C THR A 289 -34.66 -8.03 4.78
N GLU A 290 -33.45 -7.49 5.03
CA GLU A 290 -33.23 -6.09 5.34
C GLU A 290 -33.09 -5.21 4.09
N GLY A 291 -33.14 -5.80 2.89
CA GLY A 291 -32.99 -5.06 1.62
C GLY A 291 -31.56 -4.54 1.39
N ILE A 292 -30.56 -5.19 1.98
CA ILE A 292 -29.14 -4.82 1.83
C ILE A 292 -28.52 -5.63 0.69
N ARG A 293 -28.02 -4.94 -0.33
CA ARG A 293 -27.28 -5.58 -1.42
C ARG A 293 -25.81 -5.73 -1.04
N ALA A 294 -25.38 -6.97 -0.77
CA ALA A 294 -23.98 -7.30 -0.50
C ALA A 294 -23.29 -7.86 -1.75
N GLY A 295 -21.99 -7.60 -1.89
CA GLY A 295 -21.14 -8.19 -2.92
C GLY A 295 -20.48 -9.49 -2.45
N GLY A 296 -20.22 -9.62 -1.15
CA GLY A 296 -19.56 -10.82 -0.63
C GLY A 296 -19.35 -10.83 0.87
N PHE A 297 -18.58 -11.83 1.30
CA PHE A 297 -18.15 -11.96 2.69
C PHE A 297 -16.67 -12.35 2.76
N TYR A 298 -15.88 -11.61 3.53
CA TYR A 298 -14.50 -11.94 3.84
C TYR A 298 -14.49 -12.99 4.97
N LEU A 299 -14.10 -14.22 4.60
CA LEU A 299 -14.13 -15.36 5.50
C LEU A 299 -12.86 -15.37 6.35
N SER A 300 -12.95 -14.88 7.58
CA SER A 300 -11.84 -14.85 8.53
C SER A 300 -11.36 -16.26 8.89
N SER A 301 -10.12 -16.41 9.36
CA SER A 301 -9.40 -17.69 9.48
C SER A 301 -9.99 -18.71 10.47
N GLY A 302 -11.08 -18.42 11.18
CA GLY A 302 -11.76 -19.36 12.07
C GLY A 302 -12.22 -20.66 11.39
N TYR A 303 -12.46 -20.63 10.08
CA TYR A 303 -12.82 -21.81 9.29
C TYR A 303 -11.70 -22.86 9.18
N THR A 304 -10.45 -22.47 9.47
CA THR A 304 -9.26 -23.34 9.33
C THR A 304 -8.88 -24.08 10.62
N GLN A 305 -9.65 -23.93 11.70
CA GLN A 305 -9.23 -24.42 13.01
C GLN A 305 -9.16 -25.95 13.09
N ILE A 306 -8.07 -26.43 13.73
CA ILE A 306 -7.92 -27.78 14.27
C ILE A 306 -7.76 -27.60 15.78
N GLY A 307 -8.76 -27.99 16.57
CA GLY A 307 -8.83 -27.58 17.98
C GLY A 307 -8.94 -26.06 18.10
N ASP A 308 -7.99 -25.45 18.82
CA ASP A 308 -7.89 -23.99 18.99
C ASP A 308 -6.91 -23.32 18.01
N ARG A 309 -6.24 -24.10 17.14
CA ARG A 309 -5.16 -23.65 16.25
C ARG A 309 -5.65 -23.43 14.83
N ARG A 310 -5.16 -22.35 14.19
CA ARG A 310 -5.53 -21.99 12.82
C ARG A 310 -4.51 -22.60 11.85
N CYS A 311 -4.96 -23.57 11.06
CA CYS A 311 -4.16 -24.33 10.10
C CYS A 311 -4.55 -23.97 8.67
N VAL A 312 -3.76 -23.13 8.01
CA VAL A 312 -4.03 -22.67 6.64
C VAL A 312 -4.28 -23.86 5.69
N PHE A 313 -5.20 -23.70 4.73
CA PHE A 313 -5.63 -24.76 3.79
C PHE A 313 -6.30 -25.99 4.42
N HIS A 314 -6.65 -25.91 5.70
CA HIS A 314 -7.53 -26.88 6.36
C HIS A 314 -8.96 -26.34 6.44
N TRP A 315 -9.95 -27.22 6.36
CA TRP A 315 -11.36 -26.90 6.57
C TRP A 315 -11.86 -27.60 7.82
N ASN A 316 -12.27 -26.84 8.81
CA ASN A 316 -12.95 -27.37 9.97
C ASN A 316 -14.37 -27.83 9.60
N ARG A 317 -14.54 -29.14 9.39
CA ARG A 317 -15.81 -29.74 8.94
C ARG A 317 -16.89 -29.77 10.02
N ASP A 318 -16.55 -29.57 11.28
CA ASP A 318 -17.53 -29.42 12.36
C ASP A 318 -18.22 -28.05 12.27
N LYS A 319 -17.48 -27.02 11.85
CA LYS A 319 -17.99 -25.66 11.67
C LYS A 319 -18.61 -25.41 10.30
N ILE A 320 -18.02 -25.96 9.27
CA ILE A 320 -18.45 -25.85 7.86
C ILE A 320 -18.42 -27.26 7.25
N PRO A 321 -19.51 -28.01 7.37
CA PRO A 321 -19.57 -29.42 6.92
C PRO A 321 -19.27 -29.61 5.43
N SER A 322 -19.76 -28.71 4.58
CA SER A 322 -19.51 -28.69 3.14
C SER A 322 -19.10 -27.30 2.67
N PRO A 323 -17.79 -26.99 2.59
CA PRO A 323 -17.33 -25.73 2.00
C PRO A 323 -17.83 -25.52 0.57
N GLU A 324 -17.96 -26.60 -0.20
CA GLU A 324 -18.45 -26.60 -1.57
C GLU A 324 -19.91 -26.09 -1.64
N ASP A 325 -20.78 -26.60 -0.75
CA ASP A 325 -22.18 -26.17 -0.67
C ASP A 325 -22.31 -24.74 -0.15
N LEU A 326 -21.45 -24.33 0.77
CA LEU A 326 -21.42 -22.94 1.25
C LEU A 326 -21.04 -21.98 0.12
N ALA A 327 -20.00 -22.28 -0.65
CA ALA A 327 -19.61 -21.48 -1.81
C ALA A 327 -20.71 -21.43 -2.88
N ALA A 328 -21.36 -22.56 -3.17
CA ALA A 328 -22.47 -22.63 -4.10
C ALA A 328 -23.69 -21.81 -3.60
N PHE A 329 -23.99 -21.87 -2.31
CA PHE A 329 -25.05 -21.10 -1.69
C PHE A 329 -24.81 -19.59 -1.84
N PHE A 330 -23.64 -19.08 -1.50
CA PHE A 330 -23.33 -17.65 -1.67
C PHE A 330 -23.49 -17.22 -3.13
N ARG A 331 -22.93 -17.97 -4.07
CA ARG A 331 -23.05 -17.65 -5.50
C ARG A 331 -24.48 -17.69 -6.03
N SER A 332 -25.31 -18.61 -5.54
CA SER A 332 -26.73 -18.65 -5.96
C SER A 332 -27.50 -17.40 -5.53
N HIS A 333 -26.99 -16.65 -4.54
CA HIS A 333 -27.52 -15.36 -4.08
C HIS A 333 -26.74 -14.15 -4.63
N GLY A 334 -25.81 -14.38 -5.58
CA GLY A 334 -25.02 -13.31 -6.20
C GLY A 334 -23.89 -12.74 -5.34
N LEU A 335 -23.48 -13.48 -4.28
CA LEU A 335 -22.39 -13.06 -3.38
C LEU A 335 -21.14 -13.92 -3.59
N GLU A 336 -19.98 -13.33 -3.32
CA GLU A 336 -18.68 -14.01 -3.36
C GLU A 336 -18.09 -14.21 -1.96
N LEU A 337 -17.23 -15.22 -1.83
CA LEU A 337 -16.48 -15.48 -0.60
C LEU A 337 -14.98 -15.26 -0.81
N LEU A 338 -14.33 -14.65 0.18
CA LEU A 338 -12.89 -14.42 0.19
C LEU A 338 -12.26 -15.10 1.41
N PRO A 339 -11.75 -16.33 1.28
CA PRO A 339 -11.09 -17.03 2.38
C PRO A 339 -9.76 -16.39 2.74
N ASN A 340 -9.54 -16.22 4.05
CA ASN A 340 -8.29 -15.77 4.63
C ASN A 340 -7.24 -16.88 4.54
N VAL A 341 -6.04 -16.56 4.04
CA VAL A 341 -4.88 -17.47 4.00
C VAL A 341 -3.66 -16.78 4.60
N LYS A 342 -2.81 -17.55 5.26
CA LYS A 342 -1.64 -17.07 5.98
C LYS A 342 -0.37 -17.81 5.52
N PRO A 343 0.81 -17.18 5.42
CA PRO A 343 2.02 -17.79 4.87
C PRO A 343 2.76 -18.70 5.83
N ALA A 344 2.38 -18.71 7.10
CA ALA A 344 3.07 -19.48 8.13
C ALA A 344 2.31 -20.75 8.47
N PHE A 345 3.04 -21.84 8.63
CA PHE A 345 2.53 -23.15 9.04
C PHE A 345 2.95 -23.41 10.49
N LEU A 346 1.96 -23.66 11.35
CA LEU A 346 2.22 -24.02 12.74
C LEU A 346 3.01 -25.33 12.82
N THR A 347 3.87 -25.48 13.83
CA THR A 347 4.68 -26.71 14.01
C THR A 347 3.83 -27.97 14.13
N GLU A 348 2.56 -27.85 14.55
CA GLU A 348 1.61 -28.95 14.65
C GLU A 348 0.66 -29.06 13.44
N HIS A 349 0.90 -28.25 12.39
CA HIS A 349 0.14 -28.34 11.16
C HIS A 349 0.36 -29.68 10.47
N PRO A 350 -0.69 -30.37 9.96
CA PRO A 350 -0.53 -31.71 9.34
C PRO A 350 0.45 -31.78 8.16
N LEU A 351 0.73 -30.63 7.53
CA LEU A 351 1.68 -30.56 6.40
C LEU A 351 3.07 -30.06 6.82
N TYR A 352 3.30 -29.74 8.10
CA TYR A 352 4.54 -29.09 8.53
C TYR A 352 5.79 -29.91 8.22
N ASP A 353 5.79 -31.19 8.64
CA ASP A 353 6.96 -32.09 8.47
C ASP A 353 7.29 -32.25 6.99
N ARG A 354 6.30 -32.46 6.13
CA ARG A 354 6.49 -32.56 4.69
C ARG A 354 7.14 -31.30 4.11
N ILE A 355 6.64 -30.10 4.48
CA ILE A 355 7.19 -28.83 3.99
C ILE A 355 8.63 -28.64 4.47
N ALA A 356 8.93 -29.06 5.71
CA ALA A 356 10.27 -29.01 6.29
C ALA A 356 11.23 -29.97 5.58
N GLU A 357 10.80 -31.24 5.31
CA GLU A 357 11.59 -32.23 4.58
C GLU A 357 11.93 -31.77 3.15
N GLU A 358 11.04 -31.06 2.49
CA GLU A 358 11.25 -30.50 1.15
C GLU A 358 12.10 -29.20 1.16
N GLY A 359 12.41 -28.64 2.33
CA GLY A 359 13.19 -27.42 2.48
C GLY A 359 12.46 -26.14 2.01
N TRP A 360 11.13 -26.08 2.11
CA TRP A 360 10.34 -24.96 1.59
C TRP A 360 10.07 -23.84 2.60
N PHE A 361 10.61 -23.95 3.82
CA PHE A 361 10.55 -22.87 4.80
C PHE A 361 11.78 -21.97 4.73
N LEU A 362 11.66 -20.74 5.24
CA LEU A 362 12.81 -19.95 5.63
C LEU A 362 13.63 -20.75 6.65
N HIS A 363 14.96 -20.72 6.54
CA HIS A 363 15.84 -21.65 7.23
C HIS A 363 17.09 -20.99 7.81
N TYR A 364 17.77 -21.70 8.68
CA TYR A 364 19.12 -21.38 9.14
C TYR A 364 20.19 -22.03 8.25
N ALA A 365 21.46 -21.63 8.43
CA ALA A 365 22.58 -22.14 7.64
C ALA A 365 22.78 -23.68 7.72
N ASP A 366 22.25 -24.33 8.77
CA ASP A 366 22.21 -25.76 8.91
C ASP A 366 21.05 -26.47 8.21
N GLY A 367 20.22 -25.70 7.51
CA GLY A 367 19.02 -26.15 6.79
C GLY A 367 17.79 -26.37 7.66
N GLN A 368 17.87 -26.13 8.97
CA GLN A 368 16.70 -26.27 9.85
C GLN A 368 15.68 -25.14 9.62
N PRO A 369 14.37 -25.42 9.61
CA PRO A 369 13.34 -24.39 9.51
C PRO A 369 13.45 -23.34 10.61
N ALA A 370 13.44 -22.09 10.24
CA ALA A 370 13.35 -20.97 11.18
C ALA A 370 11.95 -20.90 11.79
N ARG A 371 11.86 -20.79 13.13
CA ARG A 371 10.60 -20.84 13.88
C ARG A 371 10.37 -19.54 14.61
N PHE A 372 9.14 -19.00 14.48
CA PHE A 372 8.73 -17.73 15.08
C PHE A 372 7.39 -17.88 15.79
N PRO A 373 7.11 -17.07 16.81
CA PRO A 373 5.76 -16.90 17.32
C PRO A 373 4.84 -16.42 16.21
N PHE A 374 3.68 -17.03 16.11
CA PHE A 374 2.65 -16.68 15.13
C PHE A 374 1.26 -16.82 15.73
N TRP A 375 0.23 -16.44 15.00
CA TRP A 375 -1.13 -16.57 15.46
C TRP A 375 -1.51 -18.03 15.73
N GLY A 376 -1.63 -18.38 16.99
CA GLY A 376 -2.03 -19.73 17.45
C GLY A 376 -0.89 -20.66 17.82
N GLY A 377 0.39 -20.23 17.79
CA GLY A 377 1.53 -21.04 18.21
C GLY A 377 2.84 -20.70 17.52
N MET A 378 3.81 -21.60 17.64
CA MET A 378 5.06 -21.51 16.90
C MET A 378 4.86 -21.96 15.46
N ALA A 379 5.46 -21.24 14.51
CA ALA A 379 5.28 -21.51 13.07
C ALA A 379 6.59 -21.28 12.31
N SER A 380 6.64 -21.78 11.08
CA SER A 380 7.66 -21.43 10.09
C SER A 380 7.01 -20.80 8.88
N TYR A 381 7.62 -19.75 8.34
CA TYR A 381 7.16 -19.06 7.14
C TYR A 381 7.58 -19.81 5.88
N LEU A 382 6.63 -19.97 4.95
CA LEU A 382 6.92 -20.53 3.62
C LEU A 382 7.81 -19.58 2.84
N ASP A 383 8.85 -20.09 2.19
CA ASP A 383 9.81 -19.31 1.41
C ASP A 383 9.31 -19.13 -0.04
N PHE A 384 8.67 -18.00 -0.34
CA PHE A 384 8.22 -17.69 -1.69
C PHE A 384 9.34 -17.30 -2.67
N THR A 385 10.61 -17.44 -2.28
CA THR A 385 11.75 -17.43 -3.21
C THR A 385 12.20 -18.84 -3.61
N HIS A 386 11.56 -19.89 -3.07
CA HIS A 386 11.77 -21.27 -3.45
C HIS A 386 10.71 -21.71 -4.48
N PRO A 387 11.09 -22.12 -5.71
CA PRO A 387 10.12 -22.52 -6.74
C PRO A 387 9.17 -23.64 -6.32
N GLY A 388 9.66 -24.62 -5.53
CA GLY A 388 8.84 -25.69 -4.97
C GLY A 388 7.78 -25.19 -4.00
N ALA A 389 8.11 -24.21 -3.15
CA ALA A 389 7.18 -23.57 -2.22
C ALA A 389 6.08 -22.80 -2.97
N ILE A 390 6.44 -22.09 -4.04
CA ILE A 390 5.46 -21.40 -4.90
C ILE A 390 4.50 -22.41 -5.55
N ALA A 391 5.03 -23.48 -6.13
CA ALA A 391 4.23 -24.54 -6.76
C ALA A 391 3.29 -25.22 -5.74
N PHE A 392 3.79 -25.51 -4.55
CA PHE A 392 3.01 -26.05 -3.43
C PHE A 392 1.89 -25.10 -3.02
N TRP A 393 2.17 -23.81 -2.83
CA TRP A 393 1.15 -22.81 -2.49
C TRP A 393 0.04 -22.74 -3.54
N LYS A 394 0.41 -22.64 -4.82
CA LYS A 394 -0.54 -22.62 -5.93
C LYS A 394 -1.38 -23.90 -6.00
N ALA A 395 -0.80 -25.07 -5.70
CA ALA A 395 -1.53 -26.33 -5.61
C ALA A 395 -2.54 -26.31 -4.45
N CYS A 396 -2.14 -25.86 -3.26
CA CYS A 396 -3.05 -25.72 -2.12
C CYS A 396 -4.21 -24.75 -2.43
N VAL A 397 -3.95 -23.61 -3.05
CA VAL A 397 -5.00 -22.66 -3.48
C VAL A 397 -5.97 -23.35 -4.46
N ARG A 398 -5.47 -24.06 -5.47
CA ARG A 398 -6.33 -24.78 -6.42
C ARG A 398 -7.19 -25.86 -5.76
N GLU A 399 -6.57 -26.72 -4.94
CA GLU A 399 -7.23 -27.88 -4.37
C GLU A 399 -8.16 -27.53 -3.20
N GLN A 400 -7.69 -26.66 -2.30
CA GLN A 400 -8.41 -26.37 -1.07
C GLN A 400 -9.39 -25.20 -1.20
N LEU A 401 -9.23 -24.34 -2.19
CA LEU A 401 -10.10 -23.18 -2.39
C LEU A 401 -10.82 -23.24 -3.74
N ILE A 402 -10.12 -23.20 -4.86
CA ILE A 402 -10.74 -23.05 -6.18
C ILE A 402 -11.62 -24.27 -6.54
N ALA A 403 -11.12 -25.50 -6.31
CA ALA A 403 -11.88 -26.72 -6.53
C ALA A 403 -13.16 -26.82 -5.69
N LYS A 404 -13.21 -26.07 -4.56
CA LYS A 404 -14.37 -25.96 -3.68
C LYS A 404 -15.29 -24.78 -4.02
N GLY A 405 -14.92 -24.02 -5.08
CA GLY A 405 -15.74 -22.93 -5.59
C GLY A 405 -15.37 -21.53 -5.09
N TYR A 406 -14.29 -21.37 -4.31
CA TYR A 406 -13.79 -20.08 -3.88
C TYR A 406 -12.89 -19.49 -4.96
N ARG A 407 -13.18 -18.25 -5.39
CA ARG A 407 -12.51 -17.62 -6.56
C ARG A 407 -11.65 -16.42 -6.21
N ASN A 408 -11.63 -16.05 -4.94
CA ASN A 408 -11.05 -14.84 -4.42
C ASN A 408 -10.21 -15.18 -3.20
N ILE A 409 -9.16 -14.42 -2.92
CA ILE A 409 -8.19 -14.74 -1.85
C ILE A 409 -7.93 -13.52 -0.98
N TRP A 410 -7.87 -13.73 0.33
CA TRP A 410 -7.46 -12.75 1.31
C TRP A 410 -6.15 -13.19 1.97
N ASN A 411 -5.01 -12.61 1.50
CA ASN A 411 -3.67 -12.87 2.05
C ASN A 411 -3.46 -12.00 3.30
N ASP A 412 -3.31 -12.63 4.42
CA ASP A 412 -3.31 -11.99 5.73
C ASP A 412 -2.11 -12.46 6.57
N ASN A 413 -1.71 -11.70 7.61
CA ASN A 413 -0.54 -11.92 8.45
C ASN A 413 0.72 -12.26 7.63
N ASN A 414 0.93 -11.54 6.54
CA ASN A 414 2.01 -11.79 5.59
C ASN A 414 3.13 -10.73 5.66
N GLU A 415 3.32 -10.13 6.81
CA GLU A 415 4.38 -9.18 7.11
C GLU A 415 5.75 -9.85 7.24
N TYR A 416 5.75 -11.16 7.47
CA TYR A 416 6.98 -11.93 7.71
C TYR A 416 7.78 -11.34 8.88
N ASP A 417 7.24 -11.43 10.09
CA ASP A 417 7.90 -10.95 11.31
C ASP A 417 9.09 -11.85 11.67
N VAL A 418 10.13 -11.76 10.86
CA VAL A 418 11.40 -12.47 11.00
C VAL A 418 12.39 -11.54 11.71
N TRP A 419 12.61 -11.77 13.00
CA TRP A 419 13.48 -10.92 13.82
C TRP A 419 14.92 -11.41 13.90
N ASP A 420 15.17 -12.70 13.57
CA ASP A 420 16.48 -13.29 13.62
C ASP A 420 17.26 -12.96 12.33
N ARG A 421 18.43 -12.36 12.49
CA ARG A 421 19.28 -11.90 11.37
C ARG A 421 19.95 -13.04 10.63
N GLU A 422 20.06 -14.23 11.26
CA GLU A 422 20.71 -15.42 10.70
C GLU A 422 19.79 -16.21 9.75
N VAL A 423 18.52 -15.80 9.63
CA VAL A 423 17.57 -16.50 8.79
C VAL A 423 17.81 -16.20 7.31
N LEU A 424 17.83 -17.28 6.54
CA LEU A 424 18.12 -17.29 5.11
C LEU A 424 16.88 -17.62 4.31
N ALA A 425 16.87 -17.16 3.06
CA ALA A 425 15.93 -17.49 2.02
C ALA A 425 16.66 -18.17 0.86
N HIS A 426 15.98 -19.08 0.16
CA HIS A 426 16.50 -19.81 -1.00
C HIS A 426 16.94 -18.86 -2.14
N GLY A 427 16.28 -17.69 -2.30
CA GLY A 427 16.67 -16.65 -3.25
C GLY A 427 16.71 -17.12 -4.70
N PHE A 428 15.83 -18.04 -5.10
CA PHE A 428 15.84 -18.67 -6.44
C PHE A 428 17.17 -19.34 -6.79
N GLY A 429 17.77 -20.04 -5.82
CA GLY A 429 19.07 -20.72 -5.96
C GLY A 429 20.28 -19.83 -5.66
N GLN A 430 20.05 -18.63 -5.18
CA GLN A 430 21.08 -17.70 -4.75
C GLN A 430 20.76 -17.23 -3.34
N GLU A 431 21.00 -18.11 -2.38
CA GLU A 431 20.72 -17.90 -0.96
C GLU A 431 21.09 -16.49 -0.49
N LEU A 432 20.22 -15.88 0.31
CA LEU A 432 20.39 -14.52 0.82
C LEU A 432 19.69 -14.32 2.17
N PRO A 433 20.16 -13.36 2.99
CA PRO A 433 19.52 -13.05 4.26
C PRO A 433 18.06 -12.60 4.08
N ALA A 434 17.11 -13.30 4.71
CA ALA A 434 15.69 -13.03 4.59
C ALA A 434 15.32 -11.57 4.98
N ARG A 435 16.04 -11.00 5.97
CA ARG A 435 15.86 -9.61 6.44
C ARG A 435 16.00 -8.55 5.34
N LEU A 436 16.81 -8.83 4.30
CA LEU A 436 17.06 -7.88 3.21
C LEU A 436 15.90 -7.81 2.19
N ILE A 437 15.03 -8.84 2.17
CA ILE A 437 13.91 -8.90 1.23
C ILE A 437 12.55 -9.14 1.91
N ARG A 438 12.48 -9.07 3.23
CA ARG A 438 11.34 -9.47 4.03
C ARG A 438 9.97 -9.00 3.49
N PRO A 439 9.72 -7.72 3.18
CA PRO A 439 8.42 -7.28 2.66
C PRO A 439 8.09 -7.83 1.27
N ALA A 440 9.09 -8.24 0.48
CA ALA A 440 8.85 -8.79 -0.85
C ALA A 440 8.14 -10.16 -0.80
N PHE A 441 8.28 -10.92 0.29
CA PHE A 441 7.55 -12.20 0.45
C PHE A 441 6.04 -11.99 0.40
N SER A 442 5.52 -10.87 0.93
CA SER A 442 4.08 -10.55 0.87
C SER A 442 3.60 -10.40 -0.57
N PHE A 443 4.39 -9.73 -1.39
CA PHE A 443 4.11 -9.57 -2.81
C PHE A 443 4.16 -10.92 -3.55
N LEU A 444 5.19 -11.73 -3.31
CA LEU A 444 5.34 -13.05 -3.94
C LEU A 444 4.21 -14.00 -3.55
N MET A 445 3.79 -14.01 -2.28
CA MET A 445 2.61 -14.74 -1.81
C MET A 445 1.33 -14.29 -2.53
N ALA A 446 1.07 -12.98 -2.56
CA ALA A 446 -0.11 -12.42 -3.21
C ALA A 446 -0.11 -12.70 -4.72
N ARG A 447 1.06 -12.65 -5.36
CA ARG A 447 1.26 -13.04 -6.76
C ARG A 447 0.92 -14.52 -6.97
N ALA A 448 1.45 -15.43 -6.15
CA ALA A 448 1.16 -16.86 -6.23
C ALA A 448 -0.35 -17.16 -6.09
N SER A 449 -1.00 -16.50 -5.14
CA SER A 449 -2.45 -16.61 -4.92
C SER A 449 -3.23 -16.13 -6.14
N ARG A 450 -2.89 -14.97 -6.72
CA ARG A 450 -3.54 -14.42 -7.92
C ARG A 450 -3.33 -15.30 -9.14
N GLU A 451 -2.09 -15.73 -9.39
CA GLU A 451 -1.76 -16.57 -10.54
C GLU A 451 -2.49 -17.91 -10.49
N ALA A 452 -2.62 -18.55 -9.30
CA ALA A 452 -3.41 -19.77 -9.15
C ALA A 452 -4.87 -19.57 -9.59
N CYS A 453 -5.46 -18.42 -9.30
CA CYS A 453 -6.81 -18.07 -9.75
C CYS A 453 -6.86 -17.84 -11.28
N LEU A 454 -5.92 -17.10 -11.83
CA LEU A 454 -5.86 -16.81 -13.27
C LEU A 454 -5.63 -18.09 -14.10
N GLU A 455 -4.74 -18.99 -13.66
CA GLU A 455 -4.47 -20.29 -14.27
C GLU A 455 -5.69 -21.22 -14.23
N ALA A 456 -6.56 -21.06 -13.25
CA ALA A 456 -7.84 -21.76 -13.17
C ALA A 456 -8.96 -21.11 -14.02
N GLY A 457 -8.64 -20.07 -14.82
CA GLY A 457 -9.58 -19.40 -15.74
C GLY A 457 -10.44 -18.30 -15.09
N ILE A 458 -10.13 -17.88 -13.86
CA ILE A 458 -10.83 -16.78 -13.20
C ILE A 458 -10.25 -15.47 -13.73
N LYS A 459 -11.02 -14.73 -14.53
CA LYS A 459 -10.51 -13.56 -15.28
C LYS A 459 -10.10 -12.38 -14.40
N THR A 460 -10.89 -12.07 -13.37
CA THR A 460 -10.67 -10.92 -12.48
C THR A 460 -10.88 -11.37 -11.02
N PRO A 461 -9.92 -12.13 -10.45
CA PRO A 461 -10.01 -12.54 -9.06
C PRO A 461 -9.81 -11.33 -8.15
N MET A 462 -10.66 -11.19 -7.12
CA MET A 462 -10.37 -10.29 -6.01
C MET A 462 -9.28 -10.91 -5.16
N ASN A 463 -8.12 -10.28 -5.15
CA ASN A 463 -6.96 -10.68 -4.37
C ASN A 463 -6.60 -9.52 -3.43
N VAL A 464 -6.57 -9.78 -2.14
CA VAL A 464 -6.33 -8.76 -1.11
C VAL A 464 -5.09 -9.16 -0.32
N SER A 465 -4.21 -8.21 0.00
CA SER A 465 -3.02 -8.44 0.81
C SER A 465 -2.90 -7.40 1.92
N ARG A 466 -2.64 -7.83 3.16
CA ARG A 466 -2.43 -6.92 4.28
C ARG A 466 -1.09 -6.21 4.16
N CYS A 467 -0.03 -6.97 4.05
CA CYS A 467 1.30 -6.44 3.79
C CYS A 467 1.51 -6.12 2.30
N GLY A 468 2.44 -5.22 2.01
CA GLY A 468 2.75 -4.86 0.63
C GLY A 468 3.99 -4.00 0.45
N ILE A 469 4.44 -3.98 -0.80
CA ILE A 469 5.53 -3.16 -1.34
C ILE A 469 5.01 -2.28 -2.48
N ALA A 470 5.84 -1.43 -3.06
CA ALA A 470 5.46 -0.54 -4.16
C ALA A 470 4.80 -1.25 -5.35
N GLY A 471 5.19 -2.49 -5.67
CA GLY A 471 4.60 -3.29 -6.76
C GLY A 471 3.33 -4.05 -6.41
N THR A 472 2.87 -4.03 -5.15
CA THR A 472 1.70 -4.80 -4.70
C THR A 472 0.41 -4.47 -5.46
N PRO A 473 0.10 -3.20 -5.81
CA PRO A 473 -1.15 -2.85 -6.49
C PRO A 473 -1.40 -3.60 -7.80
N ARG A 474 -0.36 -4.07 -8.50
CA ARG A 474 -0.53 -4.84 -9.75
C ARG A 474 -1.00 -6.28 -9.53
N VAL A 475 -0.91 -6.82 -8.31
CA VAL A 475 -1.30 -8.20 -7.98
C VAL A 475 -2.38 -8.30 -6.92
N ALA A 476 -2.51 -7.31 -6.05
CA ALA A 476 -3.48 -7.32 -4.96
C ALA A 476 -3.94 -5.91 -4.59
N SER A 477 -5.16 -5.80 -4.12
CA SER A 477 -5.67 -4.67 -3.35
C SER A 477 -5.28 -4.79 -1.87
N THR A 478 -5.62 -3.79 -1.05
CA THR A 478 -5.23 -3.77 0.37
C THR A 478 -6.29 -3.11 1.27
N TRP A 479 -5.99 -3.03 2.56
CA TRP A 479 -6.71 -2.20 3.53
C TRP A 479 -5.73 -1.60 4.54
N THR A 480 -6.20 -0.70 5.39
CA THR A 480 -5.36 0.01 6.37
C THR A 480 -4.95 -0.83 7.58
N GLY A 481 -5.35 -2.11 7.63
CA GLY A 481 -5.04 -3.03 8.74
C GLY A 481 -6.05 -2.96 9.89
N ASP A 482 -5.63 -3.45 11.04
CA ASP A 482 -6.45 -3.75 12.22
C ASP A 482 -6.64 -2.49 13.10
N ASN A 483 -7.48 -1.56 12.65
CA ASN A 483 -7.73 -0.26 13.28
C ASN A 483 -8.54 -0.36 14.59
N LEU A 484 -8.47 0.70 15.40
CA LEU A 484 -9.20 0.81 16.66
C LEU A 484 -10.58 1.47 16.47
N THR A 485 -11.45 1.29 17.47
CA THR A 485 -12.83 1.79 17.46
C THR A 485 -12.96 3.05 18.29
N ASP A 486 -12.62 4.20 17.73
CA ASP A 486 -12.91 5.53 18.31
C ASP A 486 -12.92 6.62 17.21
N PHE A 487 -13.44 7.82 17.54
CA PHE A 487 -13.51 8.96 16.60
C PHE A 487 -12.14 9.48 16.18
N ARG A 488 -11.18 9.45 17.09
CA ARG A 488 -9.81 9.88 16.82
C ARG A 488 -9.18 8.96 15.77
N ASP A 489 -9.33 7.66 15.96
CA ASP A 489 -8.78 6.67 15.03
C ASP A 489 -9.47 6.73 13.66
N LEU A 490 -10.78 6.98 13.59
CA LEU A 490 -11.49 7.20 12.33
C LEU A 490 -10.88 8.34 11.51
N ARG A 491 -10.62 9.52 12.13
CA ARG A 491 -10.01 10.67 11.44
C ARG A 491 -8.57 10.36 10.99
N TRP A 492 -7.75 9.78 11.86
CA TRP A 492 -6.37 9.48 11.53
C TRP A 492 -6.22 8.34 10.51
N ASN A 493 -7.14 7.36 10.53
CA ASN A 493 -7.22 6.34 9.47
C ASN A 493 -7.57 6.96 8.10
N HIS A 494 -8.37 8.02 8.06
CA HIS A 494 -8.57 8.78 6.82
C HIS A 494 -7.25 9.38 6.32
N ARG A 495 -6.44 9.99 7.20
CA ARG A 495 -5.11 10.51 6.84
C ARG A 495 -4.18 9.41 6.31
N GLN A 496 -4.16 8.27 6.97
CA GLN A 496 -3.44 7.07 6.52
C GLN A 496 -3.92 6.61 5.13
N ALA A 497 -5.22 6.63 4.87
CA ALA A 497 -5.80 6.31 3.57
C ALA A 497 -5.32 7.28 2.48
N MET A 498 -5.26 8.59 2.76
CA MET A 498 -4.70 9.57 1.82
C MET A 498 -3.21 9.34 1.56
N THR A 499 -2.45 8.91 2.56
CA THR A 499 -1.04 8.54 2.41
C THR A 499 -0.85 7.33 1.49
N LEU A 500 -1.70 6.30 1.62
CA LEU A 500 -1.74 5.15 0.69
C LEU A 500 -2.05 5.56 -0.75
N SER A 501 -3.03 6.43 -0.93
CA SER A 501 -3.39 7.00 -2.23
C SER A 501 -2.18 7.68 -2.90
N LEU A 502 -1.46 8.51 -2.14
CA LEU A 502 -0.25 9.21 -2.59
C LEU A 502 0.98 8.28 -2.73
N SER A 503 0.77 6.97 -2.61
CA SER A 503 1.78 5.93 -2.79
C SER A 503 1.39 4.90 -3.87
N GLY A 504 0.43 5.24 -4.75
CA GLY A 504 0.08 4.46 -5.93
C GLY A 504 -0.95 3.34 -5.70
N PHE A 505 -1.58 3.26 -4.52
CA PHE A 505 -2.63 2.28 -4.25
C PHE A 505 -4.00 2.78 -4.76
N GLY A 506 -4.62 2.04 -5.68
CA GLY A 506 -5.91 2.41 -6.28
C GLY A 506 -7.13 1.87 -5.53
N PHE A 507 -7.11 0.59 -5.13
CA PHE A 507 -8.22 -0.04 -4.41
C PHE A 507 -7.84 -0.40 -2.98
N PHE A 508 -8.39 0.33 -2.04
CA PHE A 508 -8.21 0.11 -0.59
C PHE A 508 -9.37 0.71 0.21
N GLY A 509 -9.38 0.48 1.52
CA GLY A 509 -10.32 1.04 2.48
C GLY A 509 -9.93 0.65 3.89
N GLN A 510 -10.83 0.86 4.82
CA GLN A 510 -10.68 0.56 6.24
C GLN A 510 -11.57 -0.60 6.66
N ASP A 511 -11.38 -1.10 7.86
CA ASP A 511 -12.40 -1.91 8.54
C ASP A 511 -13.40 -0.96 9.19
N ILE A 512 -14.56 -0.82 8.52
CA ILE A 512 -15.60 0.14 8.90
C ILE A 512 -16.22 -0.24 10.23
N GLY A 513 -16.24 0.71 11.17
CA GLY A 513 -16.69 0.53 12.54
C GLY A 513 -15.60 0.08 13.50
N GLY A 514 -14.35 -0.02 13.02
CA GLY A 514 -13.16 -0.43 13.77
C GLY A 514 -13.05 -1.94 13.94
N PHE A 515 -11.84 -2.48 13.71
CA PHE A 515 -11.56 -3.92 13.86
C PHE A 515 -11.56 -4.34 15.32
N SER A 516 -10.79 -3.66 16.17
CA SER A 516 -10.63 -3.98 17.59
C SER A 516 -11.18 -2.89 18.51
N GLY A 517 -11.32 -3.21 19.79
CA GLY A 517 -11.85 -2.29 20.78
C GLY A 517 -13.34 -2.49 21.09
N PRO A 518 -14.01 -1.51 21.73
CA PRO A 518 -15.40 -1.64 22.14
C PRO A 518 -16.37 -1.63 20.95
N LYS A 519 -17.64 -1.96 21.22
CA LYS A 519 -18.74 -1.68 20.30
C LYS A 519 -18.72 -0.16 19.97
N PRO A 520 -18.70 0.26 18.70
CA PRO A 520 -18.78 1.68 18.37
C PRO A 520 -20.08 2.30 18.92
N SER A 521 -20.04 3.58 19.32
CA SER A 521 -21.28 4.32 19.58
C SER A 521 -22.15 4.39 18.32
N GLU A 522 -23.45 4.68 18.48
CA GLU A 522 -24.37 4.79 17.32
C GLU A 522 -23.84 5.84 16.33
N GLU A 523 -23.43 7.02 16.83
CA GLU A 523 -22.90 8.08 15.99
C GLU A 523 -21.60 7.66 15.28
N LEU A 524 -20.62 7.09 16.02
CA LEU A 524 -19.35 6.64 15.43
C LEU A 524 -19.58 5.61 14.32
N PHE A 525 -20.48 4.65 14.53
CA PHE A 525 -20.82 3.65 13.53
C PHE A 525 -21.35 4.29 12.24
N PHE A 526 -22.30 5.21 12.35
CA PHE A 526 -22.90 5.89 11.19
C PHE A 526 -21.91 6.87 10.52
N ARG A 527 -21.08 7.60 11.27
CA ARG A 527 -20.03 8.46 10.69
C ARG A 527 -19.02 7.63 9.91
N TRP A 528 -18.66 6.45 10.42
CA TRP A 528 -17.77 5.54 9.70
C TRP A 528 -18.43 4.96 8.44
N LEU A 529 -19.72 4.61 8.50
CA LEU A 529 -20.47 4.22 7.30
C LEU A 529 -20.49 5.34 6.27
N GLN A 530 -20.84 6.58 6.68
CA GLN A 530 -20.86 7.75 5.79
C GLN A 530 -19.51 7.97 5.09
N TYR A 531 -18.40 7.85 5.81
CA TYR A 531 -17.06 7.93 5.23
C TYR A 531 -16.78 6.77 4.26
N GLY A 532 -17.06 5.54 4.70
CA GLY A 532 -16.81 4.32 3.92
C GLY A 532 -17.56 4.27 2.58
N LEU A 533 -18.69 4.98 2.45
CA LEU A 533 -19.42 5.09 1.18
C LEU A 533 -18.57 5.62 0.03
N PHE A 534 -17.56 6.44 0.33
CA PHE A 534 -16.70 7.08 -0.67
C PHE A 534 -15.32 6.42 -0.79
N THR A 535 -15.05 5.35 -0.03
CA THR A 535 -13.84 4.55 -0.19
C THR A 535 -14.06 3.39 -1.15
N PRO A 536 -13.08 2.98 -1.97
CA PRO A 536 -13.24 1.86 -2.90
C PRO A 536 -13.68 0.56 -2.21
N ARG A 537 -12.96 0.13 -1.18
CA ARG A 537 -13.31 -1.04 -0.36
C ARG A 537 -14.32 -0.63 0.72
N PHE A 538 -15.54 -1.16 0.63
CA PHE A 538 -16.63 -0.92 1.59
C PHE A 538 -16.94 -2.19 2.39
N VAL A 539 -16.12 -2.44 3.43
CA VAL A 539 -16.16 -3.68 4.24
C VAL A 539 -16.37 -3.34 5.72
N LEU A 540 -17.40 -3.94 6.31
CA LEU A 540 -17.56 -3.95 7.77
C LEU A 540 -16.84 -5.21 8.27
N HIS A 541 -15.78 -5.00 9.05
CA HIS A 541 -15.00 -6.10 9.64
C HIS A 541 -14.67 -5.81 11.10
N SER A 542 -14.76 -6.84 11.95
CA SER A 542 -14.44 -6.68 13.36
C SER A 542 -14.01 -7.98 14.04
N TRP A 543 -13.14 -7.81 15.04
CA TRP A 543 -12.85 -8.81 16.06
C TRP A 543 -13.53 -8.41 17.38
N LYS A 544 -14.84 -8.56 17.43
CA LYS A 544 -15.67 -8.20 18.58
C LYS A 544 -16.69 -9.32 18.80
N PRO A 545 -16.91 -9.75 20.06
CA PRO A 545 -17.80 -10.88 20.35
C PRO A 545 -19.27 -10.48 20.32
N GLY A 546 -20.12 -11.44 19.95
CA GLY A 546 -21.58 -11.39 20.11
C GLY A 546 -22.23 -10.20 19.43
N GLU A 547 -23.06 -9.47 20.17
CA GLU A 547 -23.80 -8.28 19.67
C GLU A 547 -22.91 -7.06 19.37
N ALA A 548 -21.65 -7.10 19.74
CA ALA A 548 -20.68 -6.06 19.39
C ALA A 548 -20.07 -6.23 17.99
N ALA A 549 -20.25 -7.39 17.34
CA ALA A 549 -19.78 -7.63 15.97
C ALA A 549 -20.35 -6.57 15.01
N THR A 550 -19.46 -5.93 14.26
CA THR A 550 -19.83 -4.80 13.40
C THR A 550 -20.52 -5.28 12.13
N MET A 551 -21.86 -5.19 12.12
CA MET A 551 -22.73 -5.60 11.03
C MET A 551 -23.71 -4.46 10.69
N PRO A 552 -24.32 -4.42 9.50
CA PRO A 552 -25.30 -3.38 9.15
C PRO A 552 -26.43 -3.22 10.18
N TRP A 553 -26.83 -4.30 10.81
CA TRP A 553 -27.88 -4.35 11.84
C TRP A 553 -27.37 -4.16 13.27
N LEU A 554 -26.20 -3.57 13.47
CA LEU A 554 -25.63 -3.28 14.80
C LEU A 554 -26.56 -2.42 15.66
N TYR A 555 -27.34 -1.56 15.01
CA TYR A 555 -28.37 -0.70 15.60
C TYR A 555 -29.72 -0.96 14.92
N PRO A 556 -30.50 -1.99 15.36
CA PRO A 556 -31.71 -2.44 14.64
C PRO A 556 -32.78 -1.36 14.50
N LYS A 557 -32.85 -0.42 15.45
CA LYS A 557 -33.80 0.70 15.39
C LYS A 557 -33.48 1.73 14.31
N ARG A 558 -32.32 1.63 13.65
CA ARG A 558 -31.82 2.55 12.65
C ARG A 558 -31.68 1.94 11.25
N MET A 559 -32.29 0.81 11.02
CA MET A 559 -32.19 0.12 9.72
C MET A 559 -32.61 0.98 8.55
N ASP A 560 -33.56 1.91 8.71
CA ASP A 560 -33.94 2.83 7.64
C ASP A 560 -32.78 3.78 7.24
N ALA A 561 -31.99 4.25 8.19
CA ALA A 561 -30.79 5.05 7.89
C ALA A 561 -29.73 4.18 7.20
N VAL A 562 -29.51 2.94 7.66
CA VAL A 562 -28.59 2.00 7.00
C VAL A 562 -29.00 1.75 5.55
N ARG A 563 -30.29 1.47 5.27
CA ARG A 563 -30.78 1.24 3.90
C ARG A 563 -30.52 2.45 3.00
N ARG A 564 -30.82 3.68 3.46
CA ARG A 564 -30.56 4.89 2.69
C ARG A 564 -29.07 5.03 2.32
N LEU A 565 -28.16 4.76 3.26
CA LEU A 565 -26.72 4.83 3.01
C LEU A 565 -26.27 3.75 2.01
N PHE A 566 -26.76 2.53 2.15
CA PHE A 566 -26.43 1.44 1.23
C PHE A 566 -27.04 1.65 -0.16
N ASP A 567 -28.24 2.23 -0.27
CA ASP A 567 -28.84 2.61 -1.53
C ASP A 567 -28.02 3.72 -2.24
N LEU A 568 -27.44 4.65 -1.48
CA LEU A 568 -26.48 5.62 -2.05
C LEU A 568 -25.26 4.90 -2.63
N ARG A 569 -24.69 3.93 -1.90
CA ARG A 569 -23.57 3.14 -2.42
C ARG A 569 -23.92 2.42 -3.72
N GLU A 570 -25.10 1.80 -3.80
CA GLU A 570 -25.54 1.14 -5.04
C GLU A 570 -25.68 2.11 -6.21
N ARG A 571 -26.18 3.33 -5.98
CA ARG A 571 -26.24 4.38 -7.00
C ARG A 571 -24.86 4.82 -7.49
N LEU A 572 -23.83 4.74 -6.64
CA LEU A 572 -22.47 5.13 -6.97
C LEU A 572 -21.65 4.00 -7.65
N LEU A 573 -22.16 2.76 -7.73
CA LEU A 573 -21.38 1.65 -8.30
C LEU A 573 -20.92 1.87 -9.74
N PRO A 574 -21.76 2.34 -10.69
CA PRO A 574 -21.30 2.61 -12.06
C PRO A 574 -20.19 3.65 -12.10
N TYR A 575 -20.28 4.67 -11.23
CA TYR A 575 -19.24 5.67 -11.06
C TYR A 575 -17.93 5.06 -10.58
N PHE A 576 -17.95 4.21 -9.54
CA PHE A 576 -16.76 3.54 -9.02
C PHE A 576 -16.11 2.63 -10.05
N SER A 577 -16.89 1.83 -10.79
CA SER A 577 -16.37 0.94 -11.84
C SER A 577 -15.64 1.74 -12.91
N ARG A 578 -16.24 2.84 -13.40
CA ARG A 578 -15.62 3.72 -14.39
C ARG A 578 -14.34 4.38 -13.88
N GLU A 579 -14.36 4.90 -12.64
CA GLU A 579 -13.19 5.54 -12.05
C GLU A 579 -12.06 4.53 -11.74
N MET A 580 -12.39 3.27 -11.45
CA MET A 580 -11.38 2.22 -11.31
C MET A 580 -10.76 1.84 -12.67
N GLU A 581 -11.56 1.77 -13.72
CA GLU A 581 -11.02 1.59 -15.08
C GLU A 581 -10.06 2.72 -15.46
N ARG A 582 -10.41 3.98 -15.10
CA ARG A 582 -9.53 5.13 -15.25
C ARG A 582 -8.26 4.99 -14.42
N CYS A 583 -8.37 4.62 -13.15
CA CYS A 583 -7.23 4.37 -12.27
C CYS A 583 -6.26 3.34 -12.87
N VAL A 584 -6.78 2.23 -13.40
CA VAL A 584 -5.97 1.17 -14.05
C VAL A 584 -5.36 1.67 -15.36
N ARG A 585 -6.10 2.43 -16.16
CA ARG A 585 -5.63 2.90 -17.48
C ARG A 585 -4.59 4.00 -17.37
N GLU A 586 -4.82 4.96 -16.49
CA GLU A 586 -4.08 6.22 -16.41
C GLU A 586 -3.07 6.28 -15.26
N ASP A 587 -2.98 5.23 -14.44
CA ASP A 587 -2.11 5.16 -13.26
C ASP A 587 -2.33 6.32 -12.26
N GLN A 588 -3.58 6.79 -12.17
CA GLN A 588 -4.03 7.82 -11.24
C GLN A 588 -4.79 7.18 -10.06
N PRO A 589 -4.73 7.74 -8.85
CA PRO A 589 -5.46 7.18 -7.71
C PRO A 589 -6.98 7.33 -7.90
N LEU A 590 -7.75 6.38 -7.35
CA LEU A 590 -9.22 6.46 -7.36
C LEU A 590 -9.74 7.46 -6.34
N ILE A 591 -9.17 7.48 -5.12
CA ILE A 591 -9.44 8.52 -4.12
C ILE A 591 -8.16 9.26 -3.79
N TYR A 592 -8.23 10.57 -3.56
CA TYR A 592 -7.04 11.39 -3.33
C TYR A 592 -7.36 12.73 -2.67
N PRO A 593 -6.41 13.32 -1.91
CA PRO A 593 -6.61 14.61 -1.26
C PRO A 593 -6.77 15.74 -2.30
N VAL A 594 -7.53 16.78 -1.93
CA VAL A 594 -7.87 17.88 -2.84
C VAL A 594 -6.64 18.60 -3.39
N PHE A 595 -5.57 18.74 -2.58
CA PHE A 595 -4.37 19.48 -3.01
C PHE A 595 -3.67 18.84 -4.23
N LEU A 596 -3.90 17.56 -4.51
CA LEU A 596 -3.36 16.91 -5.70
C LEU A 596 -3.82 17.58 -7.01
N ARG A 597 -5.01 18.20 -7.00
CA ARG A 597 -5.57 18.98 -8.12
C ARG A 597 -5.51 20.49 -7.92
N GLN A 598 -5.50 20.93 -6.67
CA GLN A 598 -5.37 22.33 -6.28
C GLN A 598 -4.22 22.46 -5.26
N PRO A 599 -2.98 22.69 -5.72
CA PRO A 599 -1.76 22.59 -4.87
C PRO A 599 -1.75 23.51 -3.65
N ASP A 600 -2.47 24.62 -3.67
CA ASP A 600 -2.60 25.56 -2.56
C ASP A 600 -3.76 25.24 -1.61
N TYR A 601 -4.53 24.16 -1.85
CA TYR A 601 -5.53 23.68 -0.91
C TYR A 601 -4.84 23.05 0.32
N ASP A 602 -5.50 23.16 1.48
CA ASP A 602 -4.96 22.57 2.72
C ASP A 602 -4.74 21.06 2.57
N CYS A 603 -3.50 20.63 2.64
CA CYS A 603 -3.13 19.22 2.53
C CYS A 603 -3.63 18.36 3.70
N GLU A 604 -4.00 19.00 4.82
CA GLU A 604 -4.57 18.34 5.99
C GLU A 604 -6.10 18.40 6.02
N SER A 605 -6.73 18.88 4.97
CA SER A 605 -8.19 18.87 4.84
C SER A 605 -8.75 17.44 4.92
N ASP A 606 -9.88 17.29 5.60
CA ASP A 606 -10.62 16.03 5.62
C ASP A 606 -11.38 15.77 4.31
N CYS A 607 -11.57 16.81 3.45
CA CYS A 607 -12.17 16.66 2.13
C CYS A 607 -11.23 15.96 1.15
N PHE A 608 -11.78 15.09 0.32
CA PHE A 608 -11.04 14.37 -0.69
C PHE A 608 -11.86 14.11 -1.96
N PHE A 609 -11.18 13.94 -3.07
CA PHE A 609 -11.82 13.49 -4.30
C PHE A 609 -11.98 11.97 -4.31
N CYS A 610 -13.16 11.53 -4.73
CA CYS A 610 -13.43 10.18 -5.18
C CYS A 610 -13.66 10.24 -6.69
N GLY A 611 -12.75 9.71 -7.49
CA GLY A 611 -12.72 9.95 -8.93
C GLY A 611 -12.53 11.42 -9.29
N ASP A 612 -12.88 11.78 -10.54
CA ASP A 612 -12.62 13.14 -11.06
C ASP A 612 -13.64 14.18 -10.65
N THR A 613 -14.82 13.77 -10.20
CA THR A 613 -15.96 14.70 -10.08
C THR A 613 -16.58 14.75 -8.69
N LEU A 614 -16.45 13.70 -7.88
CA LEU A 614 -17.08 13.66 -6.57
C LEU A 614 -16.12 14.17 -5.49
N LEU A 615 -16.49 15.26 -4.81
CA LEU A 615 -15.83 15.76 -3.61
C LEU A 615 -16.55 15.23 -2.38
N ALA A 616 -15.92 14.35 -1.63
CA ALA A 616 -16.41 13.83 -0.35
C ALA A 616 -15.92 14.71 0.80
N CYS A 617 -16.81 15.04 1.72
CA CYS A 617 -16.51 15.89 2.88
C CYS A 617 -16.98 15.18 4.16
N PRO A 618 -16.22 14.22 4.67
CA PRO A 618 -16.60 13.46 5.85
C PRO A 618 -16.65 14.34 7.11
N VAL A 619 -17.45 13.91 8.07
CA VAL A 619 -17.61 14.59 9.36
C VAL A 619 -17.04 13.66 10.45
N PHE A 620 -15.93 14.03 11.03
CA PHE A 620 -15.21 13.24 12.03
C PHE A 620 -15.36 13.75 13.47
N ASP A 621 -16.01 14.88 13.68
CA ASP A 621 -16.23 15.42 15.03
C ASP A 621 -17.48 14.82 15.65
N GLU A 622 -17.34 14.27 16.85
CA GLU A 622 -18.45 13.73 17.65
C GLU A 622 -19.44 14.83 18.00
N GLY A 623 -20.73 14.55 17.83
CA GLY A 623 -21.82 15.50 18.12
C GLY A 623 -21.98 16.63 17.11
N ALA A 624 -21.25 16.61 15.98
CA ALA A 624 -21.33 17.65 14.98
C ALA A 624 -22.71 17.67 14.29
N SER A 625 -23.35 18.84 14.26
CA SER A 625 -24.61 19.10 13.56
C SER A 625 -24.45 19.91 12.25
N SER A 626 -23.24 20.38 11.99
CA SER A 626 -22.87 21.07 10.73
C SER A 626 -21.37 20.89 10.47
N VAL A 627 -20.96 21.04 9.22
CA VAL A 627 -19.57 21.09 8.80
C VAL A 627 -19.36 22.27 7.86
N THR A 628 -18.25 22.98 8.02
CA THR A 628 -17.83 24.03 7.11
C THR A 628 -16.80 23.49 6.14
N VAL A 629 -17.07 23.62 4.85
CA VAL A 629 -16.24 23.10 3.75
C VAL A 629 -15.78 24.27 2.89
N GLU A 630 -14.50 24.34 2.58
CA GLU A 630 -13.97 25.15 1.49
C GLU A 630 -14.18 24.38 0.18
N LEU A 631 -14.98 24.92 -0.75
CA LEU A 631 -15.20 24.31 -2.05
C LEU A 631 -13.99 24.57 -2.96
N PRO A 632 -13.36 23.53 -3.57
CA PRO A 632 -12.22 23.77 -4.45
C PRO A 632 -12.55 24.70 -5.62
N ARG A 633 -11.67 25.67 -5.87
CA ARG A 633 -11.85 26.67 -6.93
C ARG A 633 -11.56 26.17 -8.35
N ILE A 634 -11.01 24.97 -8.47
CA ILE A 634 -10.78 24.30 -9.77
C ILE A 634 -12.08 23.98 -10.50
N VAL A 635 -13.22 24.03 -9.80
CA VAL A 635 -14.57 23.90 -10.35
C VAL A 635 -15.31 25.20 -10.08
N ALA A 636 -15.90 25.81 -11.12
CA ALA A 636 -16.55 27.11 -11.00
C ALA A 636 -17.79 27.07 -10.10
N LEU A 637 -18.61 26.03 -10.24
CA LEU A 637 -19.86 25.86 -9.48
C LEU A 637 -19.99 24.40 -9.01
N TRP A 638 -20.39 24.24 -7.75
CA TRP A 638 -20.63 22.96 -7.09
C TRP A 638 -22.10 22.81 -6.69
N ARG A 639 -22.59 21.57 -6.67
CA ARG A 639 -23.89 21.22 -6.10
C ARG A 639 -23.73 20.22 -4.97
N LEU A 640 -24.34 20.53 -3.82
CA LEU A 640 -24.45 19.61 -2.70
C LEU A 640 -25.32 18.41 -3.11
N ARG A 641 -24.81 17.20 -2.98
CA ARG A 641 -25.50 15.94 -3.34
C ARG A 641 -26.07 15.90 -4.76
N GLY A 642 -25.50 16.69 -5.67
CA GLY A 642 -26.00 16.85 -7.03
C GLY A 642 -27.29 17.67 -7.18
N GLU A 643 -27.79 18.22 -6.10
CA GLU A 643 -29.10 18.92 -6.04
C GLU A 643 -28.97 20.36 -5.52
N GLY A 644 -30.06 21.10 -5.57
CA GLY A 644 -30.17 22.42 -4.99
C GLY A 644 -29.47 23.53 -5.78
N LYS A 645 -29.22 24.65 -5.10
CA LYS A 645 -28.57 25.85 -5.70
C LYS A 645 -27.08 25.57 -5.92
N ALA A 646 -26.56 25.97 -7.08
CA ALA A 646 -25.14 25.95 -7.36
C ALA A 646 -24.36 26.92 -6.43
N LEU A 647 -23.24 26.47 -5.93
CA LEU A 647 -22.36 27.15 -4.97
C LEU A 647 -21.03 27.47 -5.64
N PRO A 648 -20.46 28.68 -5.49
CA PRO A 648 -19.22 29.06 -6.15
C PRO A 648 -18.03 28.28 -5.61
N GLY A 649 -17.12 27.84 -6.49
CA GLY A 649 -15.80 27.36 -6.10
C GLY A 649 -15.00 28.46 -5.37
N GLY A 650 -14.15 28.06 -4.43
CA GLY A 650 -13.41 28.96 -3.55
C GLY A 650 -14.25 29.55 -2.39
N SER A 651 -15.53 29.20 -2.29
CA SER A 651 -16.38 29.67 -1.19
C SER A 651 -16.33 28.70 0.01
N HIS A 652 -16.49 29.24 1.22
CA HIS A 652 -16.72 28.46 2.44
C HIS A 652 -18.23 28.28 2.63
N VAL A 653 -18.65 27.02 2.76
CA VAL A 653 -20.07 26.68 2.88
C VAL A 653 -20.28 25.87 4.15
N THR A 654 -21.20 26.33 5.01
CA THR A 654 -21.62 25.55 6.18
C THR A 654 -22.84 24.71 5.81
N VAL A 655 -22.69 23.39 5.89
CA VAL A 655 -23.70 22.40 5.57
C VAL A 655 -24.20 21.76 6.85
N PRO A 656 -25.53 21.78 7.11
CA PRO A 656 -26.11 20.96 8.18
C PRO A 656 -25.84 19.46 7.91
N CYS A 657 -25.47 18.73 8.96
CA CYS A 657 -25.19 17.30 8.85
C CYS A 657 -25.73 16.55 10.06
N SER A 658 -26.23 15.36 9.80
CA SER A 658 -26.61 14.38 10.83
C SER A 658 -25.94 13.05 10.51
N TYR A 659 -25.57 12.30 11.52
CA TYR A 659 -25.00 10.96 11.31
C TYR A 659 -26.03 9.96 10.77
N LEU A 660 -27.34 10.25 10.84
CA LEU A 660 -28.41 9.41 10.32
C LEU A 660 -28.84 9.77 8.89
N ASP A 661 -28.34 10.89 8.34
CA ASP A 661 -28.70 11.38 7.01
C ASP A 661 -27.64 11.00 5.97
N GLU A 662 -27.86 11.36 4.70
CA GLU A 662 -26.84 11.26 3.67
C GLU A 662 -25.61 12.09 4.04
N PRO A 663 -24.38 11.58 3.76
CA PRO A 663 -23.14 12.31 4.00
C PRO A 663 -23.06 13.62 3.22
N VAL A 664 -22.09 14.45 3.58
CA VAL A 664 -21.82 15.70 2.84
C VAL A 664 -20.87 15.37 1.68
N TRP A 665 -21.32 15.64 0.46
CA TRP A 665 -20.54 15.48 -0.76
C TRP A 665 -21.05 16.46 -1.85
N PHE A 666 -20.17 16.80 -2.78
CA PHE A 666 -20.46 17.74 -3.86
C PHE A 666 -20.03 17.18 -5.21
N ILE A 667 -20.71 17.64 -6.27
CA ILE A 667 -20.29 17.42 -7.66
C ILE A 667 -20.33 18.75 -8.43
N PRO A 668 -19.56 18.87 -9.53
CA PRO A 668 -19.67 20.04 -10.41
C PRO A 668 -21.08 20.23 -10.92
N ASP A 669 -21.52 21.50 -11.05
CA ASP A 669 -22.82 21.83 -11.62
C ASP A 669 -22.96 21.29 -13.05
N GLY A 670 -24.10 20.68 -13.35
CA GLY A 670 -24.35 20.05 -14.65
C GLY A 670 -23.73 18.67 -14.84
N THR A 671 -23.12 18.08 -13.79
CA THR A 671 -22.57 16.71 -13.83
C THR A 671 -23.58 15.70 -13.29
N GLU A 672 -23.66 14.54 -13.93
CA GLU A 672 -24.40 13.37 -13.43
C GLU A 672 -23.40 12.25 -13.07
N LEU A 673 -23.65 11.54 -11.97
CA LEU A 673 -22.88 10.37 -11.55
C LEU A 673 -23.47 9.08 -12.15
N SER A 674 -23.55 9.01 -13.47
CA SER A 674 -24.07 7.84 -14.17
C SER A 674 -22.94 6.94 -14.67
#